data_7b56dd4c8d026b2e2a3240aa61ccf3b2
#
_entry.id   7b56dd4c8d026b2e2a3240aa61ccf3b2
#
_cell.length_a   1.000
_cell.length_b   1.000
_cell.length_c   1.000
_cell.angle_alpha   90.00
_cell.angle_beta   90.00
_cell.angle_gamma   90.00
#
_symmetry.space_group_name_H-M   'P 1'
#
loop_
_entity.id
_entity.type
_entity.pdbx_description
1 polymer ?
#
loop_
_entity_poly.entity_id
_entity_poly.type
_entity_poly.pdbx_seq_one_letter_code
_entity_poly.pdbx_strand_id
1 'polypeptide(L)'
;MNISYKWLKEYVDFDLTPQEVCDALTSEGLEVDALEEVQSIKGGLKGLYVGKVLTCEMHPNSDHLHVTTVDLGRETPSQIVCGAPNVAAGQKVIVADLGCVLYDGDKEFVIKKSKLRGVESFGMICAEDEIGVGTDHNGIIVLPEDTKVGMPAAEYYNLESDWLIEVDITANRADALSHWGVARDLYAWLVQNGYKTSLHRPDCEAFSVDNEDLPVEVTIENNEACKRYACVSITGCDVKESPEWLQNKLRTIGLRPINNIVDITNYIMMAYGQPLHCFDADMVKGHHIVVKTMPEGTPFVTLDGEEHKLSNHDLAICNEEDAMCIAGVFGGKGSGTYDSTTNVVLESAYFHPTWIRKSARRHGLSTDASFRFERGIDPNGVIYALKQAAIMCKELAGGKVSMEIKDVYPEPIQDFKVSLKYDYVNSLVGKEIPAETVKSIVTSLEMRIESETSEGLELCVPPYRVDVQRPCDVVEDILRIYGYNNVEISTQLKSSLVIKGDEDNKHKLENLIGEQLVGDGFNEILNNSLTKAAYYTDLNCYSQENLVKIMNPLSSDLNVLRGTLLFGGLESIAYNANRKNPDLKFFEFGNVYHYSPEKKNNDNPMQAYKEETHLGLWITGKRVSGSWIHADEDSSFFELKAHVLNIFRRIGLPLGSVVFKESSNNIYHKGLSVMNRGGKLLAELGIICKKLQKAMGIENEVYYADINWTAVTKAVRKSTINFREISKYPAVSRDLALLLDKDVKFEAIERIAYQSEKKFLKEVDLFDVYEGKNLPEGKRAMPSTLSCKMKARLXTTSRXMLXXQRLXLTXRKSLKPNLDX
;
A
#
# COMPACT_ATOMS: atom_id res chain seq x y z
N MET A 1 12.88 1.02 -11.22
CA MET A 1 13.67 0.90 -12.48
C MET A 1 14.92 1.76 -12.40
N ASN A 2 16.05 1.16 -12.69
CA ASN A 2 17.33 1.87 -12.69
C ASN A 2 17.65 2.34 -14.11
N ILE A 3 17.89 3.63 -14.28
CA ILE A 3 18.10 4.27 -15.58
C ILE A 3 19.49 4.89 -15.60
N SER A 4 20.25 4.61 -16.66
CA SER A 4 21.51 5.31 -16.94
C SER A 4 21.22 6.59 -17.70
N TYR A 5 21.73 7.73 -17.21
CA TYR A 5 21.57 9.03 -17.86
C TYR A 5 22.16 9.01 -19.29
N LYS A 6 23.36 8.45 -19.48
CA LYS A 6 23.98 8.38 -20.80
C LYS A 6 23.23 7.45 -21.76
N TRP A 7 22.71 6.32 -21.23
CA TRP A 7 21.93 5.37 -22.03
C TRP A 7 20.64 6.04 -22.49
N LEU A 8 19.96 6.77 -21.57
CA LEU A 8 18.74 7.51 -21.87
C LEU A 8 18.98 8.50 -23.04
N LYS A 9 20.13 9.19 -23.05
CA LYS A 9 20.49 10.14 -24.11
C LYS A 9 20.66 9.49 -25.48
N GLU A 10 20.82 8.18 -25.54
CA GLU A 10 20.91 7.46 -26.81
C GLU A 10 19.55 7.43 -27.54
N TYR A 11 18.43 7.61 -26.78
CA TYR A 11 17.09 7.48 -27.34
C TYR A 11 16.36 8.81 -27.47
N VAL A 12 16.71 9.81 -26.67
CA VAL A 12 16.05 11.11 -26.67
C VAL A 12 17.10 12.22 -26.55
N ASP A 13 16.99 13.23 -27.41
CA ASP A 13 17.93 14.35 -27.45
C ASP A 13 17.57 15.40 -26.40
N PHE A 14 18.53 15.76 -25.56
CA PHE A 14 18.34 16.83 -24.58
C PHE A 14 19.69 17.34 -24.08
N ASP A 15 19.67 18.58 -23.56
CA ASP A 15 20.85 19.18 -22.93
C ASP A 15 20.70 19.35 -21.41
N LEU A 16 19.63 18.78 -20.85
CA LEU A 16 19.36 18.87 -19.40
C LEU A 16 20.46 18.16 -18.59
N THR A 17 20.79 18.74 -17.44
CA THR A 17 21.67 18.08 -16.46
C THR A 17 20.97 16.84 -15.88
N PRO A 18 21.71 15.93 -15.25
CA PRO A 18 21.08 14.79 -14.58
C PRO A 18 20.00 15.21 -13.57
N GLN A 19 20.22 16.24 -12.78
CA GLN A 19 19.22 16.73 -11.82
C GLN A 19 17.99 17.27 -12.53
N GLU A 20 18.16 17.99 -13.63
CA GLU A 20 17.03 18.52 -14.41
C GLU A 20 16.19 17.40 -15.03
N VAL A 21 16.84 16.31 -15.46
CA VAL A 21 16.11 15.12 -15.95
C VAL A 21 15.29 14.50 -14.82
N CYS A 22 15.87 14.37 -13.62
CA CYS A 22 15.16 13.85 -12.44
C CYS A 22 13.94 14.71 -12.12
N ASP A 23 14.10 16.03 -12.16
CA ASP A 23 12.98 16.97 -11.88
C ASP A 23 11.89 16.83 -12.93
N ALA A 24 12.26 16.71 -14.21
CA ALA A 24 11.30 16.54 -15.31
C ALA A 24 10.51 15.24 -15.16
N LEU A 25 11.21 14.12 -14.92
CA LEU A 25 10.55 12.82 -14.77
C LEU A 25 9.59 12.83 -13.58
N THR A 26 10.04 13.36 -12.44
CA THR A 26 9.19 13.45 -11.25
C THR A 26 7.95 14.30 -11.51
N SER A 27 8.10 15.43 -12.22
CA SER A 27 6.98 16.32 -12.50
C SER A 27 5.92 15.67 -13.38
N GLU A 28 6.31 14.72 -14.23
CA GLU A 28 5.38 14.05 -15.13
C GLU A 28 4.87 12.69 -14.58
N GLY A 29 5.23 12.36 -13.33
CA GLY A 29 4.68 11.20 -12.65
C GLY A 29 5.60 9.98 -12.56
N LEU A 30 6.82 10.07 -13.10
CA LEU A 30 7.84 9.04 -12.93
C LEU A 30 8.78 9.51 -11.79
N GLU A 31 8.37 9.25 -10.56
CA GLU A 31 9.05 9.76 -9.37
C GLU A 31 10.47 9.21 -9.27
N VAL A 32 11.44 10.11 -9.11
CA VAL A 32 12.84 9.74 -8.95
C VAL A 32 13.17 9.67 -7.46
N ASP A 33 13.59 8.48 -7.00
CA ASP A 33 13.95 8.23 -5.61
C ASP A 33 15.38 8.67 -5.30
N ALA A 34 16.28 8.50 -6.26
CA ALA A 34 17.71 8.78 -6.02
C ALA A 34 18.42 9.08 -7.32
N LEU A 35 19.46 9.88 -7.19
CA LEU A 35 20.39 10.20 -8.29
C LEU A 35 21.80 10.06 -7.73
N GLU A 36 22.63 9.23 -8.34
CA GLU A 36 24.03 9.09 -7.92
C GLU A 36 24.98 8.95 -9.10
N GLU A 37 26.17 9.49 -8.95
CA GLU A 37 27.22 9.35 -9.95
C GLU A 37 27.83 7.96 -9.84
N VAL A 38 27.97 7.25 -10.96
CA VAL A 38 28.53 5.91 -11.03
C VAL A 38 29.78 5.95 -11.91
N GLN A 39 30.86 5.42 -11.40
CA GLN A 39 32.15 5.40 -12.11
C GLN A 39 32.57 3.96 -12.31
N SER A 40 33.25 3.68 -13.45
CA SER A 40 33.67 2.32 -13.80
C SER A 40 34.71 1.76 -12.84
N ILE A 41 35.46 2.65 -12.14
CA ILE A 41 36.37 2.27 -11.07
C ILE A 41 35.90 2.93 -9.77
N LYS A 42 35.78 2.16 -8.70
CA LYS A 42 35.34 2.64 -7.40
C LYS A 42 36.19 3.80 -6.92
N GLY A 43 35.56 4.91 -6.56
CA GLY A 43 36.22 6.14 -6.11
C GLY A 43 36.62 7.07 -7.25
N GLY A 44 36.47 6.63 -8.51
CA GLY A 44 36.75 7.49 -9.68
C GLY A 44 38.16 7.98 -9.83
N LEU A 45 39.12 7.31 -9.22
CA LEU A 45 40.53 7.68 -9.22
C LEU A 45 40.77 9.10 -8.69
N LYS A 46 39.91 9.59 -7.81
CA LYS A 46 40.05 10.92 -7.17
C LYS A 46 41.26 10.93 -6.25
N GLY A 47 42.08 11.99 -6.34
CA GLY A 47 43.28 12.13 -5.53
C GLY A 47 44.50 11.39 -6.07
N LEU A 48 44.38 10.79 -7.26
CA LEU A 48 45.50 10.12 -7.94
C LEU A 48 45.97 10.99 -9.09
N TYR A 49 47.29 11.16 -9.17
CA TYR A 49 47.93 12.05 -10.17
C TYR A 49 49.15 11.38 -10.80
N VAL A 50 49.49 11.82 -12.02
CA VAL A 50 50.72 11.43 -12.67
C VAL A 50 51.84 12.22 -12.03
N GLY A 51 52.89 11.50 -11.58
CA GLY A 51 54.06 12.13 -11.01
C GLY A 51 55.31 11.65 -11.72
N LYS A 52 56.38 12.45 -11.67
CA LYS A 52 57.71 12.06 -12.17
C LYS A 52 58.64 11.84 -10.99
N VAL A 53 59.28 10.68 -10.91
CA VAL A 53 60.26 10.37 -9.88
C VAL A 53 61.55 11.13 -10.24
N LEU A 54 61.86 12.13 -9.42
CA LEU A 54 63.09 12.95 -9.65
C LEU A 54 64.33 12.25 -9.10
N THR A 55 64.24 11.76 -7.85
CA THR A 55 65.31 11.02 -7.20
C THR A 55 64.80 9.73 -6.59
N CYS A 56 65.62 8.70 -6.55
CA CYS A 56 65.30 7.42 -5.96
C CYS A 56 66.56 6.85 -5.29
N GLU A 57 66.51 6.79 -3.96
CA GLU A 57 67.66 6.36 -3.15
C GLU A 57 67.22 5.26 -2.17
N MET A 58 68.17 4.36 -1.84
CA MET A 58 67.92 3.33 -0.86
C MET A 58 67.57 3.98 0.50
N HIS A 59 66.56 3.41 1.19
CA HIS A 59 66.21 3.88 2.49
C HIS A 59 67.32 3.62 3.50
N PRO A 60 67.71 4.57 4.36
CA PRO A 60 68.86 4.39 5.24
C PRO A 60 68.70 3.27 6.27
N ASN A 61 67.45 2.91 6.57
CA ASN A 61 67.12 1.86 7.58
C ASN A 61 66.37 0.68 6.98
N SER A 62 66.48 0.42 5.70
CA SER A 62 65.79 -0.69 5.03
C SER A 62 66.57 -1.19 3.82
N ASP A 63 66.49 -2.48 3.58
CA ASP A 63 67.14 -3.14 2.44
C ASP A 63 66.25 -3.28 1.21
N HIS A 64 64.93 -2.91 1.37
CA HIS A 64 63.99 -3.02 0.26
C HIS A 64 63.16 -1.76 0.01
N LEU A 65 63.23 -0.75 0.90
CA LEU A 65 62.52 0.50 0.69
C LEU A 65 63.38 1.53 -0.01
N HIS A 66 62.75 2.36 -0.80
CA HIS A 66 63.41 3.49 -1.48
C HIS A 66 62.77 4.80 -1.03
N VAL A 67 63.56 5.83 -0.84
CA VAL A 67 63.09 7.20 -0.57
C VAL A 67 63.14 7.93 -1.91
N THR A 68 61.99 8.41 -2.35
CA THR A 68 61.85 9.12 -3.63
C THR A 68 61.40 10.56 -3.39
N THR A 69 61.76 11.44 -4.33
CA THR A 69 61.10 12.74 -4.47
C THR A 69 60.37 12.70 -5.80
N VAL A 70 59.05 13.05 -5.76
CA VAL A 70 58.19 12.94 -6.92
C VAL A 70 57.63 14.32 -7.25
N ASP A 71 57.76 14.73 -8.48
CA ASP A 71 57.19 15.97 -9.01
C ASP A 71 55.73 15.70 -9.40
N LEU A 72 54.81 16.40 -8.72
CA LEU A 72 53.38 16.31 -9.01
C LEU A 72 52.86 17.55 -9.75
N GLY A 73 53.80 18.35 -10.32
CA GLY A 73 53.42 19.59 -11.01
C GLY A 73 53.20 20.75 -10.06
N ARG A 74 53.72 20.65 -8.82
CA ARG A 74 53.60 21.68 -7.77
C ARG A 74 54.95 22.36 -7.56
N GLU A 75 54.93 23.46 -6.78
CA GLU A 75 56.15 24.23 -6.50
C GLU A 75 57.27 23.40 -5.86
N THR A 76 56.89 22.44 -4.98
CA THR A 76 57.86 21.58 -4.30
C THR A 76 57.50 20.11 -4.55
N PRO A 77 58.50 19.27 -4.85
CA PRO A 77 58.28 17.82 -4.98
C PRO A 77 57.89 17.20 -3.65
N SER A 78 57.17 16.07 -3.73
CA SER A 78 56.76 15.32 -2.54
C SER A 78 57.73 14.18 -2.27
N GLN A 79 58.08 13.99 -0.99
CA GLN A 79 58.90 12.84 -0.57
C GLN A 79 57.97 11.66 -0.33
N ILE A 80 58.22 10.55 -1.00
CA ILE A 80 57.42 9.33 -0.90
C ILE A 80 58.35 8.13 -0.72
N VAL A 81 58.09 7.31 0.28
CA VAL A 81 58.78 6.05 0.51
C VAL A 81 58.06 4.94 -0.25
N CYS A 82 58.76 4.20 -1.07
CA CYS A 82 58.19 3.16 -1.93
C CYS A 82 58.94 1.83 -1.73
N GLY A 83 58.20 0.75 -1.60
CA GLY A 83 58.72 -0.59 -1.40
C GLY A 83 58.73 -1.43 -2.67
N ALA A 84 58.31 -0.89 -3.79
CA ALA A 84 58.24 -1.65 -5.05
C ALA A 84 59.64 -1.90 -5.62
N PRO A 85 59.87 -3.11 -6.16
CA PRO A 85 61.19 -3.45 -6.70
C PRO A 85 61.55 -2.72 -8.00
N ASN A 86 60.57 -2.19 -8.72
CA ASN A 86 60.73 -1.55 -10.01
C ASN A 86 60.84 -0.02 -9.98
N VAL A 87 60.82 0.60 -8.79
CA VAL A 87 60.84 2.07 -8.69
C VAL A 87 62.26 2.57 -9.06
N ALA A 88 62.31 3.62 -9.87
CA ALA A 88 63.57 4.22 -10.32
C ALA A 88 63.41 5.69 -10.69
N ALA A 89 64.47 6.46 -10.56
CA ALA A 89 64.44 7.88 -10.95
C ALA A 89 64.18 8.03 -12.45
N GLY A 90 63.42 9.08 -12.80
CA GLY A 90 63.04 9.39 -14.18
C GLY A 90 61.68 8.81 -14.61
N GLN A 91 61.15 7.88 -13.87
CA GLN A 91 59.85 7.23 -14.23
C GLN A 91 58.68 8.17 -14.06
N LYS A 92 57.69 8.01 -14.94
CA LYS A 92 56.33 8.58 -14.76
C LYS A 92 55.51 7.52 -14.03
N VAL A 93 54.91 7.89 -12.93
CA VAL A 93 54.18 6.96 -12.03
C VAL A 93 52.84 7.54 -11.65
N ILE A 94 51.97 6.69 -11.06
CA ILE A 94 50.68 7.13 -10.48
C ILE A 94 50.86 7.27 -8.97
N VAL A 95 50.53 8.46 -8.44
CA VAL A 95 50.73 8.80 -7.03
C VAL A 95 49.39 9.07 -6.37
N ALA A 96 49.12 8.38 -5.26
CA ALA A 96 48.02 8.69 -4.38
C ALA A 96 48.45 9.79 -3.42
N ASP A 97 47.83 10.96 -3.55
CA ASP A 97 48.16 12.14 -2.75
C ASP A 97 47.55 12.02 -1.35
N LEU A 98 47.96 12.88 -0.43
CA LEU A 98 47.40 12.92 0.92
C LEU A 98 45.87 13.16 0.84
N GLY A 99 45.09 12.36 1.56
CA GLY A 99 43.65 12.45 1.55
C GLY A 99 42.95 11.57 0.52
N CYS A 100 43.74 10.97 -0.40
CA CYS A 100 43.18 10.04 -1.38
C CYS A 100 42.66 8.79 -0.68
N VAL A 101 41.50 8.29 -1.12
CA VAL A 101 40.90 7.05 -0.60
C VAL A 101 41.12 5.95 -1.64
N LEU A 102 41.77 4.88 -1.22
CA LEU A 102 41.97 3.66 -2.03
C LEU A 102 41.01 2.57 -1.49
N TYR A 103 40.66 1.59 -2.31
CA TYR A 103 39.67 0.58 -1.95
C TYR A 103 40.24 -0.83 -2.12
N ASP A 104 39.96 -1.70 -1.14
CA ASP A 104 40.19 -3.13 -1.20
C ASP A 104 38.88 -3.82 -0.91
N GLY A 105 38.15 -4.12 -1.96
CA GLY A 105 36.76 -4.56 -1.84
C GLY A 105 35.91 -3.48 -1.16
N ASP A 106 35.31 -3.79 -0.04
CA ASP A 106 34.47 -2.82 0.71
C ASP A 106 35.27 -1.99 1.73
N LYS A 107 36.57 -2.28 1.88
CA LYS A 107 37.39 -1.56 2.84
C LYS A 107 37.99 -0.29 2.19
N GLU A 108 37.99 0.78 2.97
CA GLU A 108 38.55 2.05 2.56
C GLU A 108 39.87 2.29 3.27
N PHE A 109 40.87 2.77 2.51
CA PHE A 109 42.20 3.09 3.03
C PHE A 109 42.53 4.54 2.64
N VAL A 110 42.60 5.42 3.61
CA VAL A 110 42.87 6.85 3.39
C VAL A 110 44.38 7.06 3.46
N ILE A 111 44.97 7.68 2.39
CA ILE A 111 46.38 8.01 2.35
C ILE A 111 46.65 9.18 3.29
N LYS A 112 47.52 8.95 4.26
CA LYS A 112 47.89 9.96 5.27
C LYS A 112 49.41 10.09 5.30
N LYS A 113 49.88 11.24 5.79
CA LYS A 113 51.27 11.40 6.11
C LYS A 113 51.70 10.26 7.04
N SER A 114 52.74 9.53 6.67
CA SER A 114 53.21 8.40 7.45
C SER A 114 54.71 8.50 7.67
N LYS A 115 55.21 7.74 8.63
CA LYS A 115 56.65 7.68 8.91
C LYS A 115 57.09 6.21 8.83
N LEU A 116 57.82 5.89 7.78
CA LEU A 116 58.25 4.52 7.50
C LEU A 116 59.72 4.36 7.87
N ARG A 117 59.99 3.59 8.92
CA ARG A 117 61.32 3.37 9.48
C ARG A 117 62.13 4.64 9.68
N GLY A 118 61.43 5.72 10.11
CA GLY A 118 62.05 7.00 10.44
C GLY A 118 62.01 8.05 9.37
N VAL A 119 61.63 7.72 8.13
CA VAL A 119 61.55 8.66 6.98
C VAL A 119 60.05 8.98 6.72
N GLU A 120 59.75 10.25 6.59
CA GLU A 120 58.38 10.70 6.31
C GLU A 120 58.00 10.48 4.85
N SER A 121 56.76 10.03 4.66
CA SER A 121 56.18 9.81 3.33
C SER A 121 54.88 10.61 3.21
N PHE A 122 54.73 11.36 2.12
CA PHE A 122 53.61 12.27 1.86
C PHE A 122 52.72 11.80 0.72
N GLY A 123 52.60 10.49 0.57
CA GLY A 123 51.78 9.89 -0.46
C GLY A 123 52.17 8.43 -0.70
N MET A 124 51.64 7.85 -1.76
CA MET A 124 51.93 6.46 -2.12
C MET A 124 52.04 6.34 -3.64
N ILE A 125 53.10 5.69 -4.12
CA ILE A 125 53.23 5.32 -5.54
C ILE A 125 52.51 3.96 -5.69
N CYS A 126 51.56 3.86 -6.65
CA CYS A 126 50.58 2.79 -6.70
C CYS A 126 50.82 1.72 -7.76
N ALA A 127 50.42 0.50 -7.46
CA ALA A 127 50.34 -0.62 -8.40
C ALA A 127 48.96 -0.65 -9.06
N GLU A 128 48.77 -1.46 -10.10
CA GLU A 128 47.48 -1.56 -10.84
C GLU A 128 46.32 -2.00 -9.96
N ASP A 129 46.59 -3.03 -9.16
CA ASP A 129 45.53 -3.59 -8.31
C ASP A 129 45.11 -2.67 -7.16
N GLU A 130 46.06 -1.81 -6.74
CA GLU A 130 45.79 -0.86 -5.64
C GLU A 130 44.79 0.24 -6.02
N ILE A 131 44.75 0.58 -7.33
CA ILE A 131 43.82 1.63 -7.81
C ILE A 131 42.71 1.07 -8.70
N GLY A 132 42.70 -0.25 -8.95
CA GLY A 132 41.61 -0.90 -9.67
C GLY A 132 41.67 -0.85 -11.18
N VAL A 133 42.85 -0.51 -11.77
CA VAL A 133 42.99 -0.43 -13.24
C VAL A 133 43.51 -1.73 -13.83
N GLY A 134 43.86 -2.70 -13.00
CA GLY A 134 44.41 -3.99 -13.47
C GLY A 134 44.56 -4.92 -12.28
N THR A 135 45.26 -6.03 -12.48
CA THR A 135 45.45 -7.06 -11.45
C THR A 135 46.90 -7.24 -11.03
N ASP A 136 47.84 -6.54 -11.68
CA ASP A 136 49.28 -6.71 -11.41
C ASP A 136 49.66 -6.06 -10.07
N HIS A 137 50.28 -6.84 -9.19
CA HIS A 137 50.85 -6.37 -7.93
C HIS A 137 52.34 -6.55 -7.84
N ASN A 138 53.00 -6.89 -8.93
CA ASN A 138 54.46 -7.18 -8.93
C ASN A 138 55.32 -5.93 -8.90
N GLY A 139 54.72 -4.78 -9.08
CA GLY A 139 55.43 -3.50 -9.05
C GLY A 139 54.49 -2.34 -9.27
N ILE A 140 55.05 -1.14 -9.18
CA ILE A 140 54.27 0.09 -9.41
C ILE A 140 53.97 0.24 -10.91
N ILE A 141 52.95 1.06 -11.20
CA ILE A 141 52.60 1.44 -12.58
C ILE A 141 53.70 2.38 -13.12
N VAL A 142 54.29 2.03 -14.26
CA VAL A 142 55.26 2.90 -14.96
C VAL A 142 54.63 3.32 -16.29
N LEU A 143 54.42 4.63 -16.43
CA LEU A 143 53.75 5.23 -17.59
C LEU A 143 54.77 5.63 -18.66
N PRO A 144 54.32 5.85 -19.92
CA PRO A 144 55.21 6.35 -20.98
C PRO A 144 55.87 7.69 -20.61
N GLU A 145 57.09 7.93 -21.07
CA GLU A 145 57.88 9.10 -20.72
C GLU A 145 57.24 10.43 -21.12
N ASP A 146 56.37 10.43 -22.14
CA ASP A 146 55.68 11.64 -22.62
C ASP A 146 54.43 12.00 -21.83
N THR A 147 54.10 11.21 -20.83
CA THR A 147 52.90 11.48 -20.00
C THR A 147 53.10 12.80 -19.25
N LYS A 148 52.03 13.64 -19.22
CA LYS A 148 52.07 14.96 -18.59
C LYS A 148 52.08 14.85 -17.07
N VAL A 149 53.06 15.46 -16.42
CA VAL A 149 53.14 15.49 -14.95
C VAL A 149 51.98 16.34 -14.36
N GLY A 150 51.40 15.86 -13.28
CA GLY A 150 50.31 16.55 -12.61
C GLY A 150 48.93 16.26 -13.18
N MET A 151 48.88 15.49 -14.29
CA MET A 151 47.59 15.09 -14.88
C MET A 151 46.82 14.19 -13.90
N PRO A 152 45.53 14.42 -13.68
CA PRO A 152 44.75 13.48 -12.88
C PRO A 152 44.75 12.09 -13.52
N ALA A 153 44.85 11.04 -12.69
CA ALA A 153 44.88 9.66 -13.20
C ALA A 153 43.59 9.33 -13.96
N ALA A 154 42.46 9.85 -13.53
CA ALA A 154 41.16 9.65 -14.22
C ALA A 154 41.24 10.13 -15.68
N GLU A 155 41.92 11.25 -15.90
CA GLU A 155 42.15 11.80 -17.26
C GLU A 155 43.09 10.90 -18.08
N TYR A 156 44.15 10.42 -17.48
CA TYR A 156 45.09 9.52 -18.16
C TYR A 156 44.42 8.23 -18.61
N TYR A 157 43.59 7.62 -17.73
CA TYR A 157 42.91 6.38 -18.04
C TYR A 157 41.60 6.60 -18.80
N ASN A 158 41.28 7.86 -19.12
CA ASN A 158 40.03 8.23 -19.82
C ASN A 158 38.83 7.62 -19.15
N LEU A 159 38.74 7.76 -17.83
CA LEU A 159 37.74 7.13 -17.00
C LEU A 159 36.35 7.71 -17.29
N GLU A 160 35.40 6.83 -17.62
CA GLU A 160 34.06 7.24 -17.93
C GLU A 160 33.22 7.24 -16.65
N SER A 161 32.39 8.27 -16.50
CA SER A 161 31.42 8.33 -15.45
C SER A 161 30.00 8.42 -16.05
N ASP A 162 29.04 7.99 -15.30
CA ASP A 162 27.64 8.03 -15.70
C ASP A 162 26.82 8.41 -14.46
N TRP A 163 25.51 8.58 -14.64
CA TRP A 163 24.61 8.88 -13.53
C TRP A 163 23.52 7.82 -13.50
N LEU A 164 23.28 7.26 -12.32
CA LEU A 164 22.21 6.32 -12.07
C LEU A 164 21.01 7.09 -11.55
N ILE A 165 19.89 6.95 -12.25
CA ILE A 165 18.60 7.54 -11.87
C ILE A 165 17.71 6.39 -11.42
N GLU A 166 17.33 6.35 -10.13
CA GLU A 166 16.43 5.34 -9.60
C GLU A 166 15.01 5.88 -9.69
N VAL A 167 14.20 5.27 -10.56
CA VAL A 167 12.82 5.70 -10.81
C VAL A 167 11.87 4.69 -10.18
N ASP A 168 10.95 5.17 -9.34
CA ASP A 168 9.91 4.34 -8.75
C ASP A 168 8.74 4.24 -9.72
N ILE A 169 8.63 3.09 -10.40
CA ILE A 169 7.61 2.87 -11.42
C ILE A 169 6.41 2.17 -10.78
N THR A 170 5.25 2.80 -10.86
CA THR A 170 4.01 2.21 -10.38
C THR A 170 3.56 1.04 -11.28
N ALA A 171 2.76 0.13 -10.74
CA ALA A 171 2.37 -1.09 -11.44
C ALA A 171 1.60 -0.83 -12.75
N ASN A 172 0.92 0.31 -12.85
CA ASN A 172 0.17 0.68 -14.06
C ASN A 172 1.06 1.23 -15.19
N ARG A 173 2.33 1.54 -14.88
CA ARG A 173 3.24 2.15 -15.86
C ARG A 173 4.32 1.15 -16.29
N ALA A 174 3.90 -0.08 -16.63
CA ALA A 174 4.82 -1.11 -17.13
C ALA A 174 5.58 -0.66 -18.39
N ASP A 175 5.02 0.25 -19.15
CA ASP A 175 5.68 0.81 -20.35
C ASP A 175 6.97 1.56 -20.01
N ALA A 176 7.13 2.04 -18.78
CA ALA A 176 8.32 2.77 -18.31
C ALA A 176 9.37 1.87 -17.68
N LEU A 177 9.23 0.54 -17.75
CA LEU A 177 10.19 -0.41 -17.19
C LEU A 177 11.34 -0.68 -18.18
N SER A 178 11.81 0.36 -18.85
CA SER A 178 12.92 0.29 -19.78
C SER A 178 13.46 1.70 -20.05
N HIS A 179 14.67 1.78 -20.59
CA HIS A 179 15.24 3.07 -21.00
C HIS A 179 14.42 3.70 -22.13
N TRP A 180 13.96 2.87 -23.07
CA TRP A 180 13.11 3.36 -24.18
C TRP A 180 11.78 3.90 -23.66
N GLY A 181 11.17 3.22 -22.69
CA GLY A 181 9.89 3.65 -22.13
C GLY A 181 10.00 4.98 -21.37
N VAL A 182 11.07 5.14 -20.58
CA VAL A 182 11.33 6.41 -19.89
C VAL A 182 11.65 7.52 -20.91
N ALA A 183 12.39 7.17 -21.96
CA ALA A 183 12.71 8.13 -23.04
C ALA A 183 11.43 8.66 -23.73
N ARG A 184 10.44 7.78 -23.95
CA ARG A 184 9.16 8.21 -24.55
C ARG A 184 8.47 9.27 -23.70
N ASP A 185 8.44 9.04 -22.38
CA ASP A 185 7.82 9.99 -21.45
C ASP A 185 8.60 11.31 -21.40
N LEU A 186 9.91 11.24 -21.30
CA LEU A 186 10.76 12.43 -21.28
C LEU A 186 10.62 13.23 -22.58
N TYR A 187 10.53 12.54 -23.72
CA TYR A 187 10.32 13.18 -25.02
C TYR A 187 9.03 14.03 -25.01
N ALA A 188 7.93 13.47 -24.52
CA ALA A 188 6.65 14.19 -24.45
C ALA A 188 6.78 15.45 -23.57
N TRP A 189 7.46 15.32 -22.42
CA TRP A 189 7.71 16.45 -21.53
C TRP A 189 8.56 17.53 -22.22
N LEU A 190 9.61 17.11 -22.93
CA LEU A 190 10.50 18.05 -23.64
C LEU A 190 9.74 18.82 -24.74
N VAL A 191 8.93 18.11 -25.52
CA VAL A 191 8.11 18.74 -26.57
C VAL A 191 7.18 19.78 -25.96
N GLN A 192 6.46 19.41 -24.91
CA GLN A 192 5.49 20.30 -24.27
C GLN A 192 6.14 21.56 -23.70
N ASN A 193 7.37 21.43 -23.20
CA ASN A 193 8.08 22.53 -22.56
C ASN A 193 8.99 23.31 -23.54
N GLY A 194 8.82 23.09 -24.84
CA GLY A 194 9.44 23.91 -25.86
C GLY A 194 10.89 23.60 -26.20
N TYR A 195 11.42 22.46 -25.73
CA TYR A 195 12.78 22.05 -26.05
C TYR A 195 12.86 21.43 -27.44
N LYS A 196 13.96 21.69 -28.12
CA LYS A 196 14.28 20.99 -29.37
C LYS A 196 14.70 19.57 -29.03
N THR A 197 14.03 18.58 -29.60
CA THR A 197 14.25 17.18 -29.24
C THR A 197 13.85 16.22 -30.36
N SER A 198 14.30 15.00 -30.27
CA SER A 198 13.86 13.91 -31.14
C SER A 198 13.94 12.59 -30.37
N LEU A 199 13.09 11.64 -30.75
CA LEU A 199 13.03 10.30 -30.15
C LEU A 199 13.44 9.30 -31.21
N HIS A 200 14.45 8.47 -30.93
CA HIS A 200 14.98 7.53 -31.92
C HIS A 200 15.60 6.31 -31.23
N ARG A 201 15.64 5.21 -31.95
CA ARG A 201 16.32 3.99 -31.51
C ARG A 201 16.86 3.26 -32.75
N PRO A 202 17.81 2.33 -32.57
CA PRO A 202 18.43 1.66 -33.71
C PRO A 202 17.39 0.95 -34.59
N ASP A 203 17.59 0.98 -35.91
CA ASP A 203 16.76 0.21 -36.84
C ASP A 203 17.21 -1.25 -36.87
N CYS A 204 16.46 -2.08 -37.59
CA CYS A 204 16.73 -3.51 -37.73
C CYS A 204 17.29 -3.87 -39.11
N GLU A 205 17.83 -2.91 -39.85
CA GLU A 205 18.34 -3.15 -41.21
C GLU A 205 19.49 -4.15 -41.24
N ALA A 206 20.28 -4.25 -40.18
CA ALA A 206 21.38 -5.19 -40.07
C ALA A 206 20.93 -6.65 -39.89
N PHE A 207 19.67 -6.89 -39.59
CA PHE A 207 19.13 -8.23 -39.43
C PHE A 207 18.98 -8.90 -40.80
N SER A 208 19.56 -10.09 -40.96
CA SER A 208 19.36 -10.92 -42.16
C SER A 208 19.56 -12.37 -41.77
N VAL A 209 18.89 -13.25 -42.49
CA VAL A 209 19.03 -14.71 -42.32
C VAL A 209 20.25 -15.15 -43.11
N ASP A 210 21.23 -15.72 -42.41
CA ASP A 210 22.50 -16.13 -43.02
C ASP A 210 22.39 -17.50 -43.68
N ASN A 211 21.61 -18.42 -43.13
CA ASN A 211 21.41 -19.77 -43.63
C ASN A 211 20.13 -20.34 -43.01
N GLU A 212 19.85 -21.62 -43.35
CA GLU A 212 18.70 -22.34 -42.80
C GLU A 212 19.13 -23.65 -42.13
N ASP A 213 20.28 -23.63 -41.46
CA ASP A 213 20.90 -24.80 -40.85
C ASP A 213 20.20 -25.30 -39.60
N LEU A 214 19.41 -24.47 -38.93
CA LEU A 214 18.78 -24.87 -37.67
C LEU A 214 17.35 -24.33 -37.58
N PRO A 215 16.40 -24.91 -38.35
CA PRO A 215 15.01 -24.50 -38.25
C PRO A 215 14.38 -25.01 -36.96
N VAL A 216 13.60 -24.20 -36.32
CA VAL A 216 12.87 -24.50 -35.06
C VAL A 216 11.39 -24.26 -35.30
N GLU A 217 10.53 -25.24 -34.96
CA GLU A 217 9.09 -25.11 -35.05
C GLU A 217 8.53 -24.66 -33.69
N VAL A 218 7.39 -23.97 -33.74
CA VAL A 218 6.71 -23.49 -32.56
C VAL A 218 5.23 -23.85 -32.62
N THR A 219 4.72 -24.43 -31.54
CA THR A 219 3.29 -24.70 -31.35
C THR A 219 2.85 -24.07 -30.03
N ILE A 220 1.81 -23.25 -30.07
CA ILE A 220 1.17 -22.69 -28.88
C ILE A 220 -0.10 -23.51 -28.62
N GLU A 221 -0.10 -24.30 -27.54
CA GLU A 221 -1.30 -25.11 -27.18
C GLU A 221 -2.25 -24.30 -26.30
N ASN A 222 -1.76 -23.27 -25.58
CA ASN A 222 -2.59 -22.43 -24.72
C ASN A 222 -2.52 -20.98 -25.19
N ASN A 223 -3.46 -20.60 -26.03
CA ASN A 223 -3.51 -19.25 -26.61
C ASN A 223 -4.01 -18.18 -25.62
N GLU A 224 -4.64 -18.59 -24.53
CA GLU A 224 -5.05 -17.65 -23.48
C GLU A 224 -3.82 -17.15 -22.72
N ALA A 225 -2.94 -18.07 -22.34
CA ALA A 225 -1.75 -17.77 -21.54
C ALA A 225 -0.62 -17.16 -22.38
N CYS A 226 -0.53 -17.53 -23.66
CA CYS A 226 0.50 -17.01 -24.56
C CYS A 226 -0.15 -16.48 -25.84
N LYS A 227 -0.21 -15.15 -25.96
CA LYS A 227 -0.83 -14.51 -27.13
C LYS A 227 0.13 -14.44 -28.32
N ARG A 228 1.42 -14.38 -28.07
CA ARG A 228 2.44 -14.26 -29.11
C ARG A 228 3.71 -14.96 -28.67
N TYR A 229 4.29 -15.75 -29.56
CA TYR A 229 5.58 -16.39 -29.32
C TYR A 229 6.43 -16.30 -30.59
N ALA A 230 7.61 -15.73 -30.45
CA ALA A 230 8.55 -15.62 -31.56
C ALA A 230 9.91 -16.20 -31.14
N CYS A 231 10.60 -16.81 -32.08
CA CYS A 231 11.94 -17.29 -31.84
C CYS A 231 12.79 -17.23 -33.09
N VAL A 232 14.09 -17.31 -32.90
CA VAL A 232 15.07 -17.38 -33.98
C VAL A 232 16.27 -18.19 -33.46
N SER A 233 16.86 -19.02 -34.32
CA SER A 233 18.05 -19.77 -33.98
C SER A 233 19.30 -19.08 -34.50
N ILE A 234 20.37 -19.18 -33.72
CA ILE A 234 21.67 -18.61 -34.08
C ILE A 234 22.74 -19.68 -33.83
N THR A 235 23.51 -20.01 -34.85
CA THR A 235 24.53 -21.06 -34.78
C THR A 235 25.90 -20.46 -34.72
N GLY A 236 26.85 -21.21 -34.18
CA GLY A 236 28.24 -20.86 -34.17
C GLY A 236 28.60 -19.75 -33.24
N CYS A 237 27.87 -19.60 -32.13
CA CYS A 237 28.16 -18.59 -31.14
C CYS A 237 29.38 -18.95 -30.30
N ASP A 238 30.25 -17.97 -30.06
CA ASP A 238 31.34 -18.06 -29.12
C ASP A 238 30.94 -17.38 -27.81
N VAL A 239 30.55 -18.17 -26.82
CA VAL A 239 30.09 -17.67 -25.52
C VAL A 239 31.33 -17.28 -24.70
N LYS A 240 31.46 -16.01 -24.38
CA LYS A 240 32.61 -15.43 -23.71
C LYS A 240 32.20 -14.16 -22.98
N GLU A 241 33.15 -13.51 -22.31
CA GLU A 241 32.91 -12.22 -21.66
C GLU A 241 32.39 -11.19 -22.67
N SER A 242 31.43 -10.39 -22.23
CA SER A 242 30.91 -9.28 -23.02
C SER A 242 31.99 -8.19 -23.23
N PRO A 243 31.87 -7.39 -24.29
CA PRO A 243 32.74 -6.23 -24.42
C PRO A 243 32.56 -5.25 -23.28
N GLU A 244 33.53 -4.47 -22.96
CA GLU A 244 33.56 -3.58 -21.81
C GLU A 244 32.36 -2.60 -21.81
N TRP A 245 32.02 -2.06 -22.98
CA TRP A 245 30.91 -1.10 -23.07
C TRP A 245 29.58 -1.71 -22.58
N LEU A 246 29.34 -2.97 -22.92
CA LEU A 246 28.11 -3.69 -22.51
C LEU A 246 28.17 -3.97 -21.01
N GLN A 247 29.31 -4.43 -20.51
CA GLN A 247 29.46 -4.69 -19.08
C GLN A 247 29.23 -3.41 -18.27
N ASN A 248 29.80 -2.27 -18.72
CA ASN A 248 29.69 -0.98 -18.03
C ASN A 248 28.23 -0.51 -18.00
N LYS A 249 27.49 -0.65 -19.09
CA LYS A 249 26.05 -0.27 -19.11
C LYS A 249 25.25 -1.09 -18.08
N LEU A 250 25.50 -2.40 -18.04
CA LEU A 250 24.78 -3.28 -17.10
C LEU A 250 25.16 -2.96 -15.64
N ARG A 251 26.46 -2.76 -15.37
CA ARG A 251 26.93 -2.42 -14.03
C ARG A 251 26.34 -1.10 -13.55
N THR A 252 26.25 -0.11 -14.41
CA THR A 252 25.70 1.20 -14.06
C THR A 252 24.27 1.07 -13.49
N ILE A 253 23.47 0.16 -14.05
CA ILE A 253 22.11 -0.04 -13.59
C ILE A 253 21.97 -1.16 -12.56
N GLY A 254 23.11 -1.68 -12.06
CA GLY A 254 23.12 -2.65 -10.96
C GLY A 254 23.03 -4.11 -11.38
N LEU A 255 23.24 -4.42 -12.66
CA LEU A 255 23.23 -5.81 -13.12
C LEU A 255 24.66 -6.33 -13.24
N ARG A 256 24.84 -7.56 -12.79
CA ARG A 256 26.13 -8.25 -12.87
C ARG A 256 26.31 -8.87 -14.26
N PRO A 257 27.37 -8.54 -15.00
CA PRO A 257 27.66 -9.23 -16.26
C PRO A 257 27.94 -10.73 -16.04
N ILE A 258 27.43 -11.56 -16.94
CA ILE A 258 27.62 -13.02 -16.88
C ILE A 258 28.44 -13.49 -18.08
N ASN A 259 27.84 -13.49 -19.28
CA ASN A 259 28.51 -13.77 -20.53
C ASN A 259 27.83 -12.98 -21.65
N ASN A 260 28.44 -12.97 -22.85
CA ASN A 260 27.90 -12.12 -23.92
C ASN A 260 26.43 -12.44 -24.29
N ILE A 261 26.04 -13.71 -24.30
CA ILE A 261 24.68 -14.09 -24.69
C ILE A 261 23.67 -13.67 -23.62
N VAL A 262 23.92 -14.00 -22.36
CA VAL A 262 23.02 -13.62 -21.25
C VAL A 262 22.99 -12.10 -21.12
N ASP A 263 24.11 -11.44 -21.24
CA ASP A 263 24.20 -9.99 -21.15
C ASP A 263 23.39 -9.29 -22.24
N ILE A 264 23.38 -9.87 -23.46
CA ILE A 264 22.54 -9.36 -24.55
C ILE A 264 21.07 -9.41 -24.17
N THR A 265 20.59 -10.53 -23.62
CA THR A 265 19.19 -10.64 -23.23
C THR A 265 18.84 -9.64 -22.14
N ASN A 266 19.70 -9.45 -21.16
CA ASN A 266 19.50 -8.46 -20.11
C ASN A 266 19.53 -7.03 -20.65
N TYR A 267 20.45 -6.76 -21.57
CA TYR A 267 20.54 -5.44 -22.24
C TYR A 267 19.24 -5.11 -22.96
N ILE A 268 18.72 -6.05 -23.76
CA ILE A 268 17.49 -5.84 -24.52
C ILE A 268 16.30 -5.59 -23.59
N MET A 269 16.21 -6.35 -22.50
CA MET A 269 15.15 -6.15 -21.51
C MET A 269 15.21 -4.76 -20.89
N MET A 270 16.39 -4.31 -20.50
CA MET A 270 16.57 -3.00 -19.88
C MET A 270 16.45 -1.85 -20.89
N ALA A 271 16.82 -2.11 -22.14
CA ALA A 271 16.72 -1.11 -23.21
C ALA A 271 15.28 -0.90 -23.66
N TYR A 272 14.54 -1.98 -23.92
CA TYR A 272 13.25 -1.92 -24.63
C TYR A 272 12.07 -2.52 -23.86
N GLY A 273 12.33 -3.12 -22.69
CA GLY A 273 11.26 -3.65 -21.84
C GLY A 273 10.77 -5.04 -22.22
N GLN A 274 11.43 -5.70 -23.18
CA GLN A 274 11.06 -7.04 -23.62
C GLN A 274 11.99 -8.07 -23.00
N PRO A 275 11.51 -8.88 -22.05
CA PRO A 275 12.34 -9.99 -21.56
C PRO A 275 12.56 -11.02 -22.64
N LEU A 276 13.80 -11.44 -22.80
CA LEU A 276 14.17 -12.51 -23.74
C LEU A 276 14.73 -13.68 -22.96
N HIS A 277 14.53 -14.87 -23.48
CA HIS A 277 15.18 -16.06 -22.95
C HIS A 277 16.00 -16.71 -24.04
N CYS A 278 17.12 -17.32 -23.65
CA CYS A 278 18.02 -17.97 -24.58
C CYS A 278 18.19 -19.42 -24.18
N PHE A 279 17.75 -20.33 -25.06
CA PHE A 279 17.91 -21.76 -24.87
C PHE A 279 19.14 -22.24 -25.60
N ASP A 280 19.86 -23.21 -25.02
CA ASP A 280 20.84 -23.99 -25.75
C ASP A 280 20.07 -24.81 -26.80
N ALA A 281 20.33 -24.57 -28.07
CA ALA A 281 19.56 -25.18 -29.15
C ALA A 281 19.68 -26.71 -29.14
N ASP A 282 20.79 -27.26 -28.65
CA ASP A 282 21.01 -28.71 -28.57
C ASP A 282 20.12 -29.35 -27.52
N MET A 283 19.57 -28.55 -26.58
CA MET A 283 18.66 -29.02 -25.54
C MET A 283 17.20 -28.90 -25.94
N VAL A 284 16.93 -28.26 -27.10
CA VAL A 284 15.54 -28.18 -27.61
C VAL A 284 15.29 -29.46 -28.43
N LYS A 285 14.88 -30.48 -27.71
CA LYS A 285 14.67 -31.82 -28.30
C LYS A 285 13.59 -31.79 -29.37
N GLY A 286 13.90 -32.33 -30.53
CA GLY A 286 13.03 -32.32 -31.69
C GLY A 286 13.06 -31.01 -32.47
N HIS A 287 13.90 -30.06 -32.09
CA HIS A 287 13.90 -28.71 -32.66
C HIS A 287 12.50 -28.12 -32.73
N HIS A 288 11.70 -28.36 -31.67
CA HIS A 288 10.30 -27.98 -31.58
C HIS A 288 10.00 -27.44 -30.21
N ILE A 289 9.52 -26.18 -30.16
CA ILE A 289 9.10 -25.52 -28.94
C ILE A 289 7.58 -25.64 -28.85
N VAL A 290 7.10 -26.16 -27.71
CA VAL A 290 5.67 -26.30 -27.42
C VAL A 290 5.35 -25.47 -26.19
N VAL A 291 4.47 -24.48 -26.36
CA VAL A 291 4.06 -23.58 -25.26
C VAL A 291 2.74 -24.13 -24.70
N LYS A 292 2.82 -24.74 -23.51
CA LYS A 292 1.69 -25.45 -22.93
C LYS A 292 1.77 -25.52 -21.41
N THR A 293 0.69 -25.99 -20.78
CA THR A 293 0.70 -26.35 -19.35
C THR A 293 1.08 -27.81 -19.20
N MET A 294 1.70 -28.15 -18.07
CA MET A 294 2.09 -29.53 -17.74
C MET A 294 1.09 -30.12 -16.75
N PRO A 295 1.03 -31.45 -16.63
CA PRO A 295 0.17 -32.07 -15.61
C PRO A 295 0.49 -31.61 -14.22
N GLU A 296 -0.52 -31.51 -13.38
CA GLU A 296 -0.39 -31.08 -11.98
C GLU A 296 0.68 -31.91 -11.27
N GLY A 297 1.60 -31.25 -10.58
CA GLY A 297 2.65 -31.88 -9.79
C GLY A 297 3.90 -32.26 -10.55
N THR A 298 4.01 -31.89 -11.83
CA THR A 298 5.20 -32.21 -12.65
C THR A 298 6.45 -31.57 -11.99
N PRO A 299 7.49 -32.37 -11.68
CA PRO A 299 8.71 -31.80 -11.08
C PRO A 299 9.50 -30.97 -12.10
N PHE A 300 10.06 -29.87 -11.65
CA PHE A 300 10.83 -28.95 -12.48
C PHE A 300 11.94 -28.33 -11.65
N VAL A 301 13.18 -28.37 -12.15
CA VAL A 301 14.34 -27.78 -11.46
C VAL A 301 14.72 -26.50 -12.18
N THR A 302 14.68 -25.39 -11.44
CA THR A 302 15.01 -24.06 -11.98
C THR A 302 16.54 -23.85 -12.01
N LEU A 303 16.97 -22.77 -12.68
CA LEU A 303 18.39 -22.45 -12.88
C LEU A 303 19.19 -22.36 -11.57
N ASP A 304 18.54 -21.98 -10.48
CA ASP A 304 19.16 -21.91 -9.15
C ASP A 304 19.29 -23.27 -8.46
N GLY A 305 18.81 -24.33 -9.11
CA GLY A 305 18.87 -25.70 -8.57
C GLY A 305 17.73 -26.10 -7.67
N GLU A 306 16.76 -25.21 -7.43
CA GLU A 306 15.61 -25.50 -6.57
C GLU A 306 14.58 -26.33 -7.34
N GLU A 307 13.98 -27.32 -6.65
CA GLU A 307 12.92 -28.14 -7.25
C GLU A 307 11.54 -27.54 -6.95
N HIS A 308 10.73 -27.43 -7.97
CA HIS A 308 9.35 -26.94 -7.89
C HIS A 308 8.42 -28.00 -8.48
N LYS A 309 7.17 -28.01 -8.02
CA LYS A 309 6.12 -28.85 -8.59
C LYS A 309 5.16 -27.95 -9.36
N LEU A 310 5.11 -28.11 -10.67
CA LEU A 310 4.29 -27.29 -11.54
C LEU A 310 2.81 -27.53 -11.30
N SER A 311 2.06 -26.44 -11.32
CA SER A 311 0.59 -26.50 -11.37
C SER A 311 0.15 -26.70 -12.82
N ASN A 312 -1.03 -27.24 -13.03
CA ASN A 312 -1.62 -27.33 -14.37
C ASN A 312 -2.10 -25.95 -14.86
N HIS A 313 -1.91 -24.91 -14.04
CA HIS A 313 -2.11 -23.51 -14.42
C HIS A 313 -0.80 -22.74 -14.57
N ASP A 314 0.34 -23.43 -14.62
CA ASP A 314 1.64 -22.82 -14.92
C ASP A 314 1.94 -23.05 -16.40
N LEU A 315 2.16 -21.95 -17.12
CA LEU A 315 2.57 -22.06 -18.52
C LEU A 315 4.04 -22.46 -18.56
N ALA A 316 4.37 -23.41 -19.41
CA ALA A 316 5.75 -23.88 -19.58
C ALA A 316 6.15 -23.79 -21.06
N ILE A 317 7.42 -23.49 -21.27
CA ILE A 317 8.05 -23.59 -22.58
C ILE A 317 8.71 -24.99 -22.63
N CYS A 318 8.23 -25.81 -23.50
CA CYS A 318 8.62 -27.24 -23.57
C CYS A 318 9.30 -27.57 -24.90
N ASN A 319 10.16 -28.59 -24.85
CA ASN A 319 10.58 -29.29 -26.07
C ASN A 319 9.65 -30.49 -26.28
N GLU A 320 10.02 -31.45 -27.14
CA GLU A 320 9.15 -32.60 -27.41
C GLU A 320 9.06 -33.58 -26.23
N GLU A 321 9.95 -33.49 -25.26
CA GLU A 321 9.99 -34.41 -24.10
C GLU A 321 9.71 -33.77 -22.78
N ASP A 322 10.27 -32.59 -22.49
CA ASP A 322 10.29 -31.97 -21.16
C ASP A 322 9.95 -30.49 -21.19
N ALA A 323 9.60 -29.95 -20.01
CA ALA A 323 9.54 -28.51 -19.79
C ALA A 323 10.96 -27.97 -19.67
N MET A 324 11.22 -26.83 -20.33
CA MET A 324 12.52 -26.17 -20.33
C MET A 324 12.52 -24.90 -19.50
N CYS A 325 11.36 -24.30 -19.28
CA CYS A 325 11.25 -22.99 -18.64
C CYS A 325 9.85 -22.80 -18.10
N ILE A 326 9.73 -22.18 -16.91
CA ILE A 326 8.45 -21.65 -16.47
C ILE A 326 8.28 -20.34 -17.23
N ALA A 327 7.35 -20.31 -18.16
CA ALA A 327 7.22 -19.23 -19.14
C ALA A 327 7.17 -17.86 -18.46
N GLY A 328 8.06 -16.98 -18.87
CA GLY A 328 8.13 -15.61 -18.38
C GLY A 328 8.56 -15.45 -16.93
N VAL A 329 8.88 -16.54 -16.23
CA VAL A 329 9.25 -16.51 -14.81
C VAL A 329 10.72 -16.91 -14.64
N PHE A 330 11.07 -18.16 -14.92
CA PHE A 330 12.44 -18.63 -14.66
C PHE A 330 12.78 -19.84 -15.53
N GLY A 331 14.01 -19.82 -16.03
CA GLY A 331 14.54 -20.92 -16.86
C GLY A 331 14.85 -22.18 -16.07
N GLY A 332 14.91 -23.30 -16.79
CA GLY A 332 15.28 -24.60 -16.22
C GLY A 332 16.76 -24.84 -16.25
N LYS A 333 17.24 -25.64 -15.30
CA LYS A 333 18.65 -25.93 -15.10
C LYS A 333 19.32 -26.56 -16.33
N GLY A 334 18.62 -27.42 -17.06
CA GLY A 334 19.22 -28.20 -18.15
C GLY A 334 19.22 -27.54 -19.52
N SER A 335 18.52 -26.42 -19.70
CA SER A 335 18.29 -25.83 -21.03
C SER A 335 18.90 -24.44 -21.20
N GLY A 336 19.57 -23.93 -20.19
CA GLY A 336 20.16 -22.59 -20.22
C GLY A 336 21.43 -22.52 -21.09
N THR A 337 21.95 -21.30 -21.24
CA THR A 337 23.16 -21.02 -22.00
C THR A 337 24.36 -21.12 -21.08
N TYR A 338 25.32 -21.95 -21.45
CA TYR A 338 26.58 -22.15 -20.73
C TYR A 338 27.77 -21.85 -21.63
N ASP A 339 28.96 -21.80 -21.06
CA ASP A 339 30.20 -21.50 -21.82
C ASP A 339 30.44 -22.50 -22.97
N SER A 340 29.94 -23.71 -22.86
CA SER A 340 30.03 -24.74 -23.88
C SER A 340 28.99 -24.64 -24.99
N THR A 341 27.99 -23.78 -24.83
CA THR A 341 26.92 -23.61 -25.80
C THR A 341 27.43 -22.96 -27.07
N THR A 342 27.07 -23.51 -28.22
CA THR A 342 27.47 -22.98 -29.54
C THR A 342 26.27 -22.56 -30.38
N ASN A 343 25.15 -23.23 -30.22
CA ASN A 343 23.92 -22.89 -30.94
C ASN A 343 22.85 -22.52 -29.98
N VAL A 344 22.12 -21.44 -30.24
CA VAL A 344 21.11 -20.90 -29.30
C VAL A 344 19.79 -20.66 -30.04
N VAL A 345 18.73 -20.72 -29.28
CA VAL A 345 17.40 -20.27 -29.71
C VAL A 345 17.00 -19.11 -28.82
N LEU A 346 16.79 -17.93 -29.42
CA LEU A 346 16.30 -16.76 -28.72
C LEU A 346 14.78 -16.75 -28.72
N GLU A 347 14.20 -16.52 -27.55
CA GLU A 347 12.75 -16.41 -27.34
C GLU A 347 12.36 -14.97 -27.08
N SER A 348 11.32 -14.52 -27.78
CA SER A 348 10.66 -13.23 -27.51
C SER A 348 9.16 -13.47 -27.57
N ALA A 349 8.44 -13.18 -26.49
CA ALA A 349 7.03 -13.56 -26.39
C ALA A 349 6.21 -12.51 -25.64
N TYR A 350 4.89 -12.62 -25.79
CA TYR A 350 3.92 -11.93 -24.96
C TYR A 350 3.13 -12.98 -24.20
N PHE A 351 3.32 -13.04 -22.88
CA PHE A 351 2.59 -13.92 -21.98
C PHE A 351 1.53 -13.12 -21.23
N HIS A 352 0.36 -13.73 -21.00
CA HIS A 352 -0.74 -13.06 -20.32
C HIS A 352 -0.33 -12.65 -18.90
N PRO A 353 -0.46 -11.38 -18.54
CA PRO A 353 0.04 -10.90 -17.23
C PRO A 353 -0.46 -11.66 -16.02
N THR A 354 -1.76 -12.00 -15.97
CA THR A 354 -2.36 -12.70 -14.84
C THR A 354 -1.76 -14.09 -14.67
N TRP A 355 -1.54 -14.81 -15.77
CA TRP A 355 -0.93 -16.14 -15.72
C TRP A 355 0.47 -16.10 -15.12
N ILE A 356 1.27 -15.12 -15.54
CA ILE A 356 2.66 -14.97 -15.05
C ILE A 356 2.65 -14.58 -13.57
N ARG A 357 1.80 -13.62 -13.16
CA ARG A 357 1.70 -13.18 -11.77
C ARG A 357 1.34 -14.34 -10.85
N LYS A 358 0.36 -15.16 -11.24
CA LYS A 358 -0.08 -16.31 -10.43
C LYS A 358 1.01 -17.37 -10.30
N SER A 359 1.73 -17.66 -11.41
CA SER A 359 2.82 -18.65 -11.39
C SER A 359 3.99 -18.15 -10.53
N ALA A 360 4.38 -16.90 -10.68
CA ALA A 360 5.47 -16.30 -9.88
C ALA A 360 5.15 -16.38 -8.38
N ARG A 361 3.94 -16.02 -8.00
CA ARG A 361 3.49 -16.08 -6.60
C ARG A 361 3.44 -17.52 -6.08
N ARG A 362 2.92 -18.44 -6.89
CA ARG A 362 2.76 -19.86 -6.50
C ARG A 362 4.11 -20.48 -6.13
N HIS A 363 5.16 -20.13 -6.87
CA HIS A 363 6.49 -20.70 -6.68
C HIS A 363 7.41 -19.80 -5.86
N GLY A 364 6.94 -18.63 -5.45
CA GLY A 364 7.76 -17.69 -4.69
C GLY A 364 8.93 -17.13 -5.48
N LEU A 365 8.79 -17.04 -6.80
CA LEU A 365 9.86 -16.56 -7.69
C LEU A 365 9.57 -15.14 -8.14
N SER A 366 10.59 -14.29 -8.09
CA SER A 366 10.49 -12.91 -8.58
C SER A 366 11.74 -12.61 -9.40
N THR A 367 11.54 -12.39 -10.70
CA THR A 367 12.64 -12.08 -11.62
C THR A 367 12.34 -10.76 -12.34
N ASP A 368 13.36 -10.18 -12.96
CA ASP A 368 13.16 -8.98 -13.78
C ASP A 368 12.20 -9.28 -14.95
N ALA A 369 12.23 -10.50 -15.48
CA ALA A 369 11.33 -10.92 -16.55
C ALA A 369 9.89 -11.01 -16.05
N SER A 370 9.67 -11.71 -14.92
CA SER A 370 8.31 -11.87 -14.38
C SER A 370 7.72 -10.53 -13.96
N PHE A 371 8.55 -9.65 -13.42
CA PHE A 371 8.14 -8.30 -13.02
C PHE A 371 7.53 -7.54 -14.21
N ARG A 372 8.13 -7.69 -15.39
CA ARG A 372 7.63 -7.02 -16.61
C ARG A 372 6.42 -7.73 -17.21
N PHE A 373 6.49 -9.05 -17.37
CA PHE A 373 5.37 -9.81 -17.96
C PHE A 373 4.09 -9.67 -17.13
N GLU A 374 4.20 -9.73 -15.80
CA GLU A 374 3.01 -9.70 -14.94
C GLU A 374 2.30 -8.34 -14.93
N ARG A 375 3.00 -7.29 -15.38
CA ARG A 375 2.42 -5.95 -15.52
C ARG A 375 1.96 -5.65 -16.95
N GLY A 376 2.45 -6.39 -17.91
CA GLY A 376 2.12 -6.24 -19.33
C GLY A 376 3.24 -5.60 -20.13
N ILE A 377 3.73 -6.32 -21.12
CA ILE A 377 4.75 -5.79 -22.04
C ILE A 377 4.08 -5.31 -23.34
N ASP A 378 4.85 -4.67 -24.20
CA ASP A 378 4.36 -4.19 -25.49
C ASP A 378 4.22 -5.39 -26.46
N PRO A 379 3.02 -5.80 -26.83
CA PRO A 379 2.88 -6.93 -27.77
C PRO A 379 3.42 -6.62 -29.15
N ASN A 380 3.54 -5.33 -29.50
CA ASN A 380 4.06 -4.92 -30.82
C ASN A 380 5.57 -4.75 -30.82
N GLY A 381 6.23 -4.86 -29.68
CA GLY A 381 7.69 -4.75 -29.58
C GLY A 381 8.43 -6.08 -29.64
N VAL A 382 7.71 -7.19 -29.73
CA VAL A 382 8.27 -8.54 -29.62
C VAL A 382 9.31 -8.81 -30.72
N ILE A 383 9.00 -8.49 -31.97
CA ILE A 383 9.87 -8.75 -33.13
C ILE A 383 11.05 -7.78 -33.17
N TYR A 384 10.81 -6.50 -32.84
CA TYR A 384 11.91 -5.52 -32.79
C TYR A 384 13.00 -5.97 -31.82
N ALA A 385 12.58 -6.36 -30.59
CA ALA A 385 13.53 -6.81 -29.57
C ALA A 385 14.28 -8.06 -30.00
N LEU A 386 13.57 -9.01 -30.63
CA LEU A 386 14.20 -10.26 -31.13
C LEU A 386 15.26 -9.96 -32.19
N LYS A 387 14.94 -9.08 -33.14
CA LYS A 387 15.89 -8.69 -34.20
C LYS A 387 17.11 -7.99 -33.61
N GLN A 388 16.91 -7.07 -32.67
CA GLN A 388 18.05 -6.37 -32.04
C GLN A 388 18.96 -7.36 -31.28
N ALA A 389 18.37 -8.34 -30.58
CA ALA A 389 19.15 -9.35 -29.89
C ALA A 389 19.95 -10.21 -30.88
N ALA A 390 19.33 -10.62 -31.99
CA ALA A 390 19.98 -11.41 -33.02
C ALA A 390 21.16 -10.65 -33.65
N ILE A 391 20.97 -9.37 -33.94
CA ILE A 391 22.03 -8.50 -34.47
C ILE A 391 23.20 -8.47 -33.48
N MET A 392 22.93 -8.30 -32.19
CA MET A 392 23.99 -8.26 -31.16
C MET A 392 24.69 -9.62 -31.03
N CYS A 393 23.97 -10.73 -31.11
CA CYS A 393 24.59 -12.05 -31.06
C CYS A 393 25.54 -12.25 -32.23
N LYS A 394 25.17 -11.77 -33.40
CA LYS A 394 26.04 -11.82 -34.58
C LYS A 394 27.31 -10.99 -34.38
N GLU A 395 27.10 -9.75 -33.86
CA GLU A 395 28.27 -8.82 -33.67
C GLU A 395 29.15 -9.23 -32.50
N LEU A 396 28.60 -9.68 -31.40
CA LEU A 396 29.35 -9.90 -30.14
C LEU A 396 29.74 -11.36 -29.90
N ALA A 397 29.08 -12.31 -30.55
CA ALA A 397 29.37 -13.73 -30.38
C ALA A 397 29.75 -14.42 -31.68
N GLY A 398 29.76 -13.70 -32.80
CA GLY A 398 30.13 -14.26 -34.10
C GLY A 398 29.11 -15.25 -34.65
N GLY A 399 27.88 -15.26 -34.13
CA GLY A 399 26.85 -16.20 -34.56
C GLY A 399 26.28 -15.89 -35.94
N LYS A 400 25.58 -16.86 -36.50
CA LYS A 400 24.89 -16.72 -37.77
C LYS A 400 23.40 -17.03 -37.57
N VAL A 401 22.54 -16.14 -38.08
CA VAL A 401 21.08 -16.32 -38.01
C VAL A 401 20.74 -17.51 -38.94
N SER A 402 20.16 -18.59 -38.36
CA SER A 402 20.06 -19.87 -39.02
C SER A 402 18.62 -20.35 -39.25
N MET A 403 17.67 -19.41 -39.29
CA MET A 403 16.30 -19.65 -39.68
C MET A 403 15.59 -18.30 -39.90
N GLU A 404 14.49 -18.32 -40.62
CA GLU A 404 13.56 -17.20 -40.65
C GLU A 404 12.92 -17.08 -39.28
N ILE A 405 12.63 -15.86 -38.79
CA ILE A 405 11.94 -15.68 -37.53
C ILE A 405 10.59 -16.44 -37.58
N LYS A 406 10.39 -17.27 -36.57
CA LYS A 406 9.11 -17.96 -36.37
C LYS A 406 8.29 -17.06 -35.41
N ASP A 407 7.15 -16.56 -35.90
CA ASP A 407 6.30 -15.64 -35.14
C ASP A 407 4.87 -16.18 -35.16
N VAL A 408 4.44 -16.74 -34.02
CA VAL A 408 3.07 -17.29 -33.88
C VAL A 408 2.25 -16.27 -33.10
N TYR A 409 1.27 -15.67 -33.79
CA TYR A 409 0.46 -14.59 -33.22
C TYR A 409 -0.97 -14.70 -33.78
N PRO A 410 -1.76 -15.69 -33.30
CA PRO A 410 -3.05 -16.01 -33.92
C PRO A 410 -4.09 -14.93 -33.78
N GLU A 411 -4.11 -14.19 -32.67
CA GLU A 411 -5.11 -13.15 -32.41
C GLU A 411 -4.40 -11.85 -32.00
N PRO A 412 -4.00 -11.01 -32.97
CA PRO A 412 -3.27 -9.78 -32.66
C PRO A 412 -4.02 -8.86 -31.70
N ILE A 413 -3.31 -8.36 -30.70
CA ILE A 413 -3.85 -7.42 -29.70
C ILE A 413 -4.03 -6.06 -30.39
N GLN A 414 -5.23 -5.50 -30.24
CA GLN A 414 -5.60 -4.23 -30.88
C GLN A 414 -5.32 -3.04 -29.96
N ASP A 415 -5.12 -1.88 -30.57
CA ASP A 415 -5.05 -0.60 -29.86
C ASP A 415 -6.36 -0.35 -29.09
N PHE A 416 -6.28 0.37 -28.00
CA PHE A 416 -7.46 0.80 -27.26
C PHE A 416 -8.07 2.00 -27.97
N LYS A 417 -9.37 1.95 -28.25
CA LYS A 417 -10.10 3.05 -28.90
C LYS A 417 -10.68 3.97 -27.83
N VAL A 418 -10.34 5.25 -27.87
CA VAL A 418 -10.83 6.23 -26.89
C VAL A 418 -11.39 7.44 -27.66
N SER A 419 -12.62 7.81 -27.33
CA SER A 419 -13.25 9.03 -27.85
C SER A 419 -13.07 10.14 -26.82
N LEU A 420 -12.33 11.18 -27.16
CA LEU A 420 -11.95 12.26 -26.24
C LEU A 420 -12.58 13.58 -26.69
N LYS A 421 -13.41 14.18 -25.85
CA LYS A 421 -13.99 15.48 -26.08
C LYS A 421 -13.21 16.58 -25.37
N TYR A 422 -12.97 17.69 -26.06
CA TYR A 422 -12.24 18.84 -25.50
C TYR A 422 -12.94 19.38 -24.25
N ASP A 423 -14.28 19.47 -24.27
CA ASP A 423 -15.06 19.95 -23.13
C ASP A 423 -14.86 19.06 -21.93
N TYR A 424 -14.76 17.74 -22.15
CA TYR A 424 -14.49 16.79 -21.06
C TYR A 424 -13.10 17.01 -20.44
N VAL A 425 -12.09 17.22 -21.30
CA VAL A 425 -10.73 17.53 -20.83
C VAL A 425 -10.76 18.77 -19.95
N ASN A 426 -11.38 19.85 -20.45
CA ASN A 426 -11.41 21.14 -19.75
C ASN A 426 -12.17 21.04 -18.43
N SER A 427 -13.29 20.31 -18.41
CA SER A 427 -14.09 20.17 -17.18
C SER A 427 -13.36 19.37 -16.09
N LEU A 428 -12.65 18.34 -16.51
CA LEU A 428 -11.93 17.47 -15.55
C LEU A 428 -10.66 18.14 -15.04
N VAL A 429 -9.93 18.85 -15.89
CA VAL A 429 -8.71 19.59 -15.52
C VAL A 429 -9.04 20.83 -14.69
N GLY A 430 -10.16 21.48 -15.00
CA GLY A 430 -10.55 22.74 -14.36
C GLY A 430 -9.91 23.96 -14.98
N LYS A 431 -9.40 23.81 -16.20
CA LYS A 431 -8.77 24.90 -16.97
C LYS A 431 -8.95 24.58 -18.45
N GLU A 432 -9.10 25.61 -19.28
CA GLU A 432 -9.18 25.41 -20.71
C GLU A 432 -7.80 25.09 -21.28
N ILE A 433 -7.66 23.90 -21.84
CA ILE A 433 -6.44 23.46 -22.53
C ILE A 433 -6.69 23.62 -24.03
N PRO A 434 -5.86 24.38 -24.76
CA PRO A 434 -6.08 24.54 -26.20
C PRO A 434 -6.05 23.19 -26.92
N ALA A 435 -6.89 23.05 -27.94
CA ALA A 435 -6.98 21.83 -28.75
C ALA A 435 -5.63 21.43 -29.34
N GLU A 436 -4.84 22.40 -29.78
CA GLU A 436 -3.51 22.15 -30.36
C GLU A 436 -2.56 21.57 -29.32
N THR A 437 -2.67 22.01 -28.05
CA THR A 437 -1.88 21.47 -26.94
C THR A 437 -2.29 20.02 -26.66
N VAL A 438 -3.60 19.73 -26.61
CA VAL A 438 -4.12 18.37 -26.43
C VAL A 438 -3.56 17.45 -27.52
N LYS A 439 -3.67 17.87 -28.79
CA LYS A 439 -3.19 17.07 -29.92
C LYS A 439 -1.67 16.84 -29.86
N SER A 440 -0.91 17.87 -29.51
CA SER A 440 0.55 17.76 -29.38
C SER A 440 0.93 16.77 -28.31
N ILE A 441 0.26 16.82 -27.15
CA ILE A 441 0.58 15.91 -26.03
C ILE A 441 0.25 14.46 -26.39
N VAL A 442 -0.96 14.19 -26.88
CA VAL A 442 -1.36 12.80 -27.18
C VAL A 442 -0.48 12.23 -28.30
N THR A 443 -0.13 13.03 -29.31
CA THR A 443 0.74 12.61 -30.41
C THR A 443 2.16 12.31 -29.89
N SER A 444 2.68 13.16 -28.99
CA SER A 444 4.01 12.95 -28.38
C SER A 444 4.06 11.65 -27.57
N LEU A 445 2.92 11.22 -27.02
CA LEU A 445 2.81 9.97 -26.27
C LEU A 445 2.46 8.77 -27.16
N GLU A 446 2.58 8.96 -28.49
CA GLU A 446 2.36 7.91 -29.48
C GLU A 446 0.90 7.43 -29.59
N MET A 447 -0.05 8.24 -29.10
CA MET A 447 -1.47 8.00 -29.38
C MET A 447 -1.77 8.52 -30.78
N ARG A 448 -2.35 7.64 -31.61
CA ARG A 448 -2.65 8.01 -33.00
C ARG A 448 -4.03 8.64 -33.07
N ILE A 449 -4.12 9.80 -33.74
CA ILE A 449 -5.40 10.48 -33.97
C ILE A 449 -6.02 9.84 -35.20
N GLU A 450 -7.07 9.05 -35.03
CA GLU A 450 -7.75 8.35 -36.11
C GLU A 450 -8.66 9.33 -36.90
N SER A 451 -9.34 10.22 -36.16
CA SER A 451 -10.14 11.28 -36.75
C SER A 451 -10.31 12.42 -35.75
N GLU A 452 -10.62 13.60 -36.25
CA GLU A 452 -10.84 14.75 -35.38
C GLU A 452 -12.03 15.57 -35.88
N THR A 453 -12.70 16.22 -34.92
CA THR A 453 -13.80 17.16 -35.18
C THR A 453 -13.53 18.43 -34.37
N SER A 454 -14.39 19.42 -34.52
CA SER A 454 -14.33 20.63 -33.69
C SER A 454 -14.59 20.33 -32.21
N GLU A 455 -15.20 19.18 -31.89
CA GLU A 455 -15.58 18.81 -30.54
C GLU A 455 -14.56 17.90 -29.86
N GLY A 456 -13.74 17.17 -30.60
CA GLY A 456 -12.80 16.25 -29.98
C GLY A 456 -12.07 15.34 -30.96
N LEU A 457 -11.51 14.27 -30.41
CA LEU A 457 -10.63 13.35 -31.11
C LEU A 457 -11.10 11.90 -30.94
N GLU A 458 -10.88 11.08 -31.96
CA GLU A 458 -10.94 9.61 -31.85
C GLU A 458 -9.51 9.13 -31.82
N LEU A 459 -9.12 8.50 -30.72
CA LEU A 459 -7.73 8.10 -30.46
C LEU A 459 -7.56 6.59 -30.49
N CYS A 460 -6.42 6.15 -31.01
CA CYS A 460 -5.93 4.77 -30.89
C CYS A 460 -4.75 4.81 -29.92
N VAL A 461 -4.92 4.23 -28.74
CA VAL A 461 -3.91 4.21 -27.70
C VAL A 461 -3.10 2.92 -27.83
N PRO A 462 -1.76 2.99 -27.87
CA PRO A 462 -0.93 1.78 -27.99
C PRO A 462 -1.20 0.81 -26.85
N PRO A 463 -1.21 -0.51 -27.12
CA PRO A 463 -1.52 -1.49 -26.07
C PRO A 463 -0.44 -1.60 -24.99
N TYR A 464 0.76 -1.04 -25.17
CA TYR A 464 1.75 -1.00 -24.09
C TYR A 464 1.32 -0.07 -22.94
N ARG A 465 0.37 0.88 -23.20
CA ARG A 465 -0.25 1.68 -22.16
C ARG A 465 -1.47 0.92 -21.64
N VAL A 466 -1.20 -0.09 -20.82
CA VAL A 466 -2.22 -1.03 -20.31
C VAL A 466 -3.29 -0.34 -19.47
N ASP A 467 -2.97 0.83 -18.93
CA ASP A 467 -3.83 1.60 -18.02
C ASP A 467 -4.69 2.64 -18.75
N VAL A 468 -4.43 2.94 -20.02
CA VAL A 468 -5.09 4.07 -20.72
C VAL A 468 -6.16 3.51 -21.66
N GLN A 469 -7.36 3.29 -21.12
CA GLN A 469 -8.47 2.67 -21.86
C GLN A 469 -9.74 3.53 -21.86
N ARG A 470 -9.79 4.59 -21.05
CA ARG A 470 -10.97 5.45 -20.91
C ARG A 470 -10.59 6.91 -21.13
N PRO A 471 -11.58 7.77 -21.45
CA PRO A 471 -11.26 9.20 -21.62
C PRO A 471 -10.57 9.82 -20.41
N CYS A 472 -10.94 9.47 -19.17
CA CYS A 472 -10.30 10.02 -17.98
C CYS A 472 -8.83 9.63 -17.88
N ASP A 473 -8.46 8.45 -18.38
CA ASP A 473 -7.07 8.01 -18.39
C ASP A 473 -6.23 8.87 -19.34
N VAL A 474 -6.80 9.23 -20.49
CA VAL A 474 -6.13 10.13 -21.45
C VAL A 474 -5.98 11.52 -20.84
N VAL A 475 -7.00 12.00 -20.12
CA VAL A 475 -6.95 13.31 -19.46
C VAL A 475 -5.82 13.33 -18.41
N GLU A 476 -5.63 12.23 -17.69
CA GLU A 476 -4.52 12.11 -16.74
C GLU A 476 -3.17 12.27 -17.44
N ASP A 477 -2.98 11.61 -18.58
CA ASP A 477 -1.76 11.75 -19.39
C ASP A 477 -1.57 13.18 -19.88
N ILE A 478 -2.63 13.82 -20.35
CA ILE A 478 -2.58 15.20 -20.80
C ILE A 478 -2.13 16.10 -19.66
N LEU A 479 -2.72 15.93 -18.48
CA LEU A 479 -2.46 16.78 -17.32
C LEU A 479 -1.04 16.60 -16.79
N ARG A 480 -0.54 15.37 -16.72
CA ARG A 480 0.82 15.13 -16.23
C ARG A 480 1.89 15.70 -17.16
N ILE A 481 1.67 15.71 -18.47
CA ILE A 481 2.59 16.30 -19.45
C ILE A 481 2.45 17.82 -19.49
N TYR A 482 1.19 18.32 -19.46
CA TYR A 482 0.91 19.76 -19.36
C TYR A 482 1.54 20.36 -18.09
N GLY A 483 1.51 19.61 -17.00
CA GLY A 483 2.06 19.98 -15.70
C GLY A 483 0.96 20.37 -14.73
N TYR A 484 0.86 19.61 -13.64
CA TYR A 484 -0.13 19.88 -12.58
C TYR A 484 0.02 21.29 -12.01
N ASN A 485 1.26 21.76 -11.88
CA ASN A 485 1.52 23.09 -11.31
C ASN A 485 1.15 24.25 -12.24
N ASN A 486 0.82 23.93 -13.49
CA ASN A 486 0.39 24.94 -14.47
C ASN A 486 -1.13 25.15 -14.47
N VAL A 487 -1.84 24.44 -13.56
CA VAL A 487 -3.27 24.63 -13.36
C VAL A 487 -3.45 25.47 -12.09
N GLU A 488 -4.02 26.64 -12.25
CA GLU A 488 -4.20 27.61 -11.15
C GLU A 488 -5.24 27.08 -10.15
N ILE A 489 -4.95 27.21 -8.85
CA ILE A 489 -5.88 26.87 -7.78
C ILE A 489 -6.86 28.03 -7.60
N SER A 490 -8.15 27.75 -7.77
CA SER A 490 -9.19 28.77 -7.58
C SER A 490 -9.25 29.21 -6.11
N THR A 491 -9.42 30.51 -5.89
CA THR A 491 -9.62 31.05 -4.53
C THR A 491 -11.09 30.93 -4.09
N GLN A 492 -11.99 30.53 -5.01
CA GLN A 492 -13.42 30.43 -4.73
C GLN A 492 -13.95 29.09 -5.21
N LEU A 493 -14.71 28.44 -4.36
CA LEU A 493 -15.48 27.25 -4.74
C LEU A 493 -16.94 27.66 -4.92
N LYS A 494 -17.47 27.49 -6.12
CA LYS A 494 -18.89 27.74 -6.40
C LYS A 494 -19.60 26.39 -6.48
N SER A 495 -20.61 26.22 -5.64
CA SER A 495 -21.35 24.96 -5.59
C SER A 495 -22.80 25.22 -5.28
N SER A 496 -23.69 24.49 -5.92
CA SER A 496 -25.12 24.47 -5.57
C SER A 496 -25.29 23.35 -4.56
N LEU A 497 -25.60 23.72 -3.32
CA LEU A 497 -25.84 22.75 -2.26
C LEU A 497 -27.34 22.51 -2.14
N VAL A 498 -27.77 21.30 -2.35
CA VAL A 498 -29.16 20.87 -2.16
C VAL A 498 -29.19 19.90 -0.99
N ILE A 499 -29.84 20.30 0.09
CA ILE A 499 -29.99 19.46 1.29
C ILE A 499 -31.27 18.65 1.08
N LYS A 500 -31.13 17.37 0.85
CA LYS A 500 -32.27 16.46 0.63
C LYS A 500 -32.19 15.24 1.55
N GLY A 501 -33.27 14.99 2.23
CA GLY A 501 -33.49 13.72 2.90
C GLY A 501 -32.74 13.49 4.18
N ASP A 502 -32.74 12.26 4.58
CA ASP A 502 -32.34 11.82 5.92
C ASP A 502 -30.83 11.78 6.13
N GLU A 503 -30.07 11.68 5.05
CA GLU A 503 -28.62 11.60 5.17
C GLU A 503 -28.01 12.88 5.75
N ASP A 504 -28.61 14.02 5.41
CA ASP A 504 -28.17 15.31 6.00
C ASP A 504 -28.53 15.39 7.48
N ASN A 505 -29.67 14.80 7.85
CA ASN A 505 -30.13 14.77 9.25
C ASN A 505 -29.29 13.85 10.12
N LYS A 506 -28.70 12.82 9.53
CA LYS A 506 -27.84 11.87 10.24
C LYS A 506 -26.70 12.59 10.93
N HIS A 507 -25.93 13.41 10.20
CA HIS A 507 -24.80 14.14 10.77
C HIS A 507 -25.23 15.19 11.79
N LYS A 508 -26.35 15.84 11.55
CA LYS A 508 -26.91 16.82 12.51
C LYS A 508 -27.26 16.14 13.83
N LEU A 509 -27.90 14.96 13.76
CA LEU A 509 -28.29 14.23 14.98
C LEU A 509 -27.05 13.70 15.72
N GLU A 510 -26.08 13.17 14.98
CA GLU A 510 -24.82 12.70 15.59
C GLU A 510 -24.10 13.84 16.30
N ASN A 511 -24.01 15.01 15.68
CA ASN A 511 -23.36 16.16 16.27
C ASN A 511 -24.13 16.68 17.50
N LEU A 512 -25.46 16.71 17.40
CA LEU A 512 -26.33 17.14 18.50
C LEU A 512 -26.12 16.29 19.75
N ILE A 513 -26.11 14.98 19.57
CA ILE A 513 -25.94 14.04 20.68
C ILE A 513 -24.49 14.03 21.16
N GLY A 514 -23.53 14.14 20.24
CA GLY A 514 -22.11 14.24 20.57
C GLY A 514 -21.84 15.45 21.47
N GLU A 515 -22.41 16.61 21.13
CA GLU A 515 -22.26 17.83 21.93
C GLU A 515 -22.90 17.67 23.33
N GLN A 516 -24.06 17.00 23.38
CA GLN A 516 -24.73 16.70 24.67
C GLN A 516 -23.83 15.82 25.55
N LEU A 517 -23.26 14.75 24.96
CA LEU A 517 -22.40 13.81 25.70
C LEU A 517 -21.11 14.49 26.17
N VAL A 518 -20.50 15.32 25.33
CA VAL A 518 -19.30 16.09 25.72
C VAL A 518 -19.66 17.05 26.86
N GLY A 519 -20.81 17.69 26.80
CA GLY A 519 -21.29 18.56 27.89
C GLY A 519 -21.54 17.79 29.20
N ASP A 520 -21.85 16.51 29.12
CA ASP A 520 -22.02 15.62 30.28
C ASP A 520 -20.71 15.01 30.76
N GLY A 521 -19.58 15.35 30.15
CA GLY A 521 -18.26 14.90 30.58
C GLY A 521 -17.72 13.67 29.84
N PHE A 522 -18.34 13.26 28.74
CA PHE A 522 -17.85 12.15 27.92
C PHE A 522 -16.75 12.63 26.98
N ASN A 523 -15.83 11.73 26.67
CA ASN A 523 -14.84 11.91 25.62
C ASN A 523 -15.18 11.00 24.44
N GLU A 524 -15.09 11.54 23.24
CA GLU A 524 -15.30 10.74 22.03
C GLU A 524 -14.08 9.88 21.75
N ILE A 525 -14.30 8.61 21.41
CA ILE A 525 -13.24 7.70 21.00
C ILE A 525 -13.53 7.25 19.57
N LEU A 526 -12.46 6.78 18.91
CA LEU A 526 -12.51 6.29 17.54
C LEU A 526 -11.60 5.08 17.46
N ASN A 527 -12.19 3.90 17.28
CA ASN A 527 -11.45 2.65 17.27
C ASN A 527 -11.52 1.98 15.89
N ASN A 528 -10.59 1.07 15.66
CA ASN A 528 -10.49 0.33 14.40
C ASN A 528 -11.71 -0.56 14.20
N SER A 529 -12.22 -0.62 12.97
CA SER A 529 -13.28 -1.57 12.61
C SER A 529 -12.76 -3.00 12.58
N LEU A 530 -11.46 -3.18 12.33
CA LEU A 530 -10.83 -4.51 12.39
C LEU A 530 -10.50 -4.87 13.83
N THR A 531 -10.76 -6.13 14.18
CA THR A 531 -10.59 -6.62 15.54
C THR A 531 -10.23 -8.11 15.54
N LYS A 532 -10.13 -8.70 16.74
CA LYS A 532 -9.81 -10.11 16.93
C LYS A 532 -11.08 -10.97 16.95
N ALA A 533 -11.12 -12.02 16.13
CA ALA A 533 -12.18 -13.02 16.22
C ALA A 533 -12.23 -13.66 17.62
N ALA A 534 -11.07 -13.78 18.28
CA ALA A 534 -10.96 -14.38 19.60
C ALA A 534 -11.81 -13.69 20.67
N TYR A 535 -12.06 -12.39 20.53
CA TYR A 535 -12.96 -11.65 21.46
C TYR A 535 -14.37 -12.22 21.48
N TYR A 536 -14.81 -12.83 20.36
CA TYR A 536 -16.19 -13.29 20.17
C TYR A 536 -16.40 -14.76 20.55
N THR A 537 -15.37 -15.38 21.15
CA THR A 537 -15.46 -16.77 21.62
C THR A 537 -16.45 -16.84 22.80
N ASP A 538 -17.35 -17.82 22.76
CA ASP A 538 -18.36 -18.07 23.80
C ASP A 538 -19.42 -16.97 23.98
N LEU A 539 -19.57 -16.06 22.99
CA LEU A 539 -20.62 -15.05 23.01
C LEU A 539 -21.88 -15.59 22.33
N ASN A 540 -23.02 -15.44 22.98
CA ASN A 540 -24.29 -15.99 22.45
C ASN A 540 -24.95 -15.10 21.37
N CYS A 541 -24.60 -13.80 21.32
CA CYS A 541 -25.24 -12.86 20.38
C CYS A 541 -24.32 -12.47 19.22
N TYR A 542 -23.07 -12.95 19.20
CA TYR A 542 -22.08 -12.60 18.18
C TYR A 542 -21.32 -13.87 17.81
N SER A 543 -21.97 -14.81 17.13
CA SER A 543 -21.33 -16.10 16.83
C SER A 543 -20.22 -15.94 15.79
N GLN A 544 -19.24 -16.82 15.84
CA GLN A 544 -18.09 -16.82 14.94
C GLN A 544 -18.51 -16.89 13.47
N GLU A 545 -19.56 -17.64 13.17
CA GLU A 545 -20.05 -17.80 11.80
C GLU A 545 -20.72 -16.54 11.24
N ASN A 546 -21.13 -15.61 12.13
CA ASN A 546 -21.78 -14.35 11.74
C ASN A 546 -20.80 -13.17 11.66
N LEU A 547 -19.52 -13.40 11.91
CA LEU A 547 -18.50 -12.36 11.76
C LEU A 547 -18.07 -12.22 10.31
N VAL A 548 -17.77 -11.00 9.90
CA VAL A 548 -17.19 -10.73 8.59
C VAL A 548 -15.67 -10.97 8.67
N LYS A 549 -15.20 -12.06 8.10
CA LYS A 549 -13.81 -12.48 8.18
C LYS A 549 -12.98 -11.87 7.05
N ILE A 550 -11.74 -11.49 7.37
CA ILE A 550 -10.79 -10.97 6.39
C ILE A 550 -10.05 -12.16 5.77
N MET A 551 -10.01 -12.20 4.46
CA MET A 551 -9.43 -13.34 3.72
C MET A 551 -7.93 -13.49 3.97
N ASN A 552 -7.19 -12.37 4.00
CA ASN A 552 -5.73 -12.37 4.19
C ASN A 552 -5.35 -11.28 5.19
N PRO A 553 -5.65 -11.50 6.48
CA PRO A 553 -5.41 -10.45 7.50
C PRO A 553 -3.92 -10.21 7.71
N LEU A 554 -3.58 -8.96 8.08
CA LEU A 554 -2.21 -8.58 8.41
C LEU A 554 -1.73 -9.29 9.68
N SER A 555 -2.65 -9.58 10.60
CA SER A 555 -2.35 -10.31 11.83
C SER A 555 -3.62 -10.96 12.38
N SER A 556 -3.47 -11.89 13.33
CA SER A 556 -4.61 -12.49 14.03
C SER A 556 -5.35 -11.49 14.93
N ASP A 557 -4.73 -10.34 15.20
CA ASP A 557 -5.36 -9.28 15.99
C ASP A 557 -6.31 -8.41 15.16
N LEU A 558 -6.29 -8.55 13.83
CA LEU A 558 -7.09 -7.74 12.89
C LEU A 558 -7.74 -8.65 11.84
N ASN A 559 -8.31 -9.77 12.28
CA ASN A 559 -8.75 -10.80 11.33
C ASN A 559 -10.25 -10.81 11.04
N VAL A 560 -11.05 -9.95 11.73
CA VAL A 560 -12.48 -9.81 11.46
C VAL A 560 -12.88 -8.35 11.55
N LEU A 561 -14.05 -8.01 10.95
CA LEU A 561 -14.71 -6.72 11.21
C LEU A 561 -15.56 -6.87 12.47
N ARG A 562 -15.59 -5.82 13.29
CA ARG A 562 -16.28 -5.85 14.60
C ARG A 562 -17.79 -6.06 14.45
N GLY A 563 -18.34 -6.96 15.27
CA GLY A 563 -19.79 -7.18 15.37
C GLY A 563 -20.44 -6.28 16.41
N THR A 564 -19.63 -5.65 17.26
CA THR A 564 -20.08 -4.70 18.28
C THR A 564 -18.96 -3.69 18.53
N LEU A 565 -19.34 -2.51 19.02
CA LEU A 565 -18.36 -1.48 19.41
C LEU A 565 -17.67 -1.79 20.75
N LEU A 566 -18.20 -2.75 21.50
CA LEU A 566 -17.79 -3.03 22.89
C LEU A 566 -16.28 -3.16 23.07
N PHE A 567 -15.63 -4.02 22.25
CA PHE A 567 -14.24 -4.41 22.48
C PHE A 567 -13.26 -3.28 22.21
N GLY A 568 -13.55 -2.42 21.24
CA GLY A 568 -12.74 -1.23 21.00
C GLY A 568 -12.75 -0.29 22.19
N GLY A 569 -13.92 -0.09 22.78
CA GLY A 569 -14.06 0.73 23.99
C GLY A 569 -13.37 0.10 25.20
N LEU A 570 -13.46 -1.22 25.34
CA LEU A 570 -12.75 -1.92 26.43
C LEU A 570 -11.23 -1.80 26.28
N GLU A 571 -10.71 -1.87 25.06
CA GLU A 571 -9.28 -1.62 24.79
C GLU A 571 -8.87 -0.21 25.22
N SER A 572 -9.70 0.78 24.88
CA SER A 572 -9.46 2.19 25.25
C SER A 572 -9.47 2.37 26.77
N ILE A 573 -10.41 1.71 27.45
CA ILE A 573 -10.49 1.77 28.93
C ILE A 573 -9.23 1.15 29.53
N ALA A 574 -8.83 -0.02 29.08
CA ALA A 574 -7.62 -0.70 29.60
C ALA A 574 -6.38 0.16 29.37
N TYR A 575 -6.25 0.76 28.20
CA TYR A 575 -5.14 1.64 27.83
C TYR A 575 -5.03 2.82 28.81
N ASN A 576 -6.17 3.46 29.08
CA ASN A 576 -6.19 4.65 29.96
C ASN A 576 -6.00 4.26 31.44
N ALA A 577 -6.64 3.19 31.90
CA ALA A 577 -6.52 2.72 33.29
C ALA A 577 -5.06 2.36 33.62
N ASN A 578 -4.36 1.73 32.69
CA ASN A 578 -2.95 1.38 32.85
C ASN A 578 -2.05 2.61 32.92
N ARG A 579 -2.56 3.78 32.54
CA ARG A 579 -1.86 5.07 32.61
C ARG A 579 -2.39 5.95 33.74
N LYS A 580 -3.02 5.34 34.75
CA LYS A 580 -3.51 6.01 35.95
C LYS A 580 -4.72 6.93 35.69
N ASN A 581 -5.49 6.64 34.63
CA ASN A 581 -6.74 7.33 34.33
C ASN A 581 -7.91 6.32 34.35
N PRO A 582 -8.37 5.90 35.55
CA PRO A 582 -9.39 4.86 35.64
C PRO A 582 -10.84 5.36 35.58
N ASP A 583 -11.09 6.67 35.75
CA ASP A 583 -12.43 7.24 35.83
C ASP A 583 -12.80 7.81 34.47
N LEU A 584 -13.57 7.05 33.70
CA LEU A 584 -13.75 7.33 32.25
C LEU A 584 -15.23 7.31 31.87
N LYS A 585 -15.57 8.20 30.94
CA LYS A 585 -16.83 8.19 30.21
C LYS A 585 -16.50 8.36 28.73
N PHE A 586 -16.77 7.34 27.94
CA PHE A 586 -16.46 7.33 26.49
C PHE A 586 -17.71 7.15 25.68
N PHE A 587 -17.72 7.75 24.46
CA PHE A 587 -18.73 7.43 23.46
C PHE A 587 -18.11 7.29 22.09
N GLU A 588 -18.74 6.50 21.24
CA GLU A 588 -18.29 6.30 19.87
C GLU A 588 -19.49 6.06 18.95
N PHE A 589 -19.57 6.85 17.87
CA PHE A 589 -20.44 6.51 16.74
C PHE A 589 -19.60 5.70 15.77
N GLY A 590 -20.00 4.49 15.46
CA GLY A 590 -19.24 3.62 14.57
C GLY A 590 -20.10 2.56 13.92
N ASN A 591 -19.58 2.02 12.83
CA ASN A 591 -20.25 0.94 12.12
C ASN A 591 -19.91 -0.41 12.71
N VAL A 592 -20.87 -1.31 12.74
CA VAL A 592 -20.69 -2.71 13.08
C VAL A 592 -21.16 -3.56 11.90
N TYR A 593 -20.65 -4.78 11.79
CA TYR A 593 -20.77 -5.60 10.58
C TYR A 593 -21.25 -6.99 10.94
N HIS A 594 -22.08 -7.54 10.07
CA HIS A 594 -22.72 -8.84 10.29
C HIS A 594 -22.75 -9.63 8.97
N TYR A 595 -22.44 -10.92 9.04
CA TYR A 595 -22.51 -11.84 7.93
C TYR A 595 -23.60 -12.88 8.21
N SER A 596 -24.49 -13.09 7.22
CA SER A 596 -25.57 -14.08 7.30
C SER A 596 -25.29 -15.18 6.28
N PRO A 597 -24.70 -16.33 6.68
CA PRO A 597 -24.36 -17.39 5.70
C PRO A 597 -25.59 -17.92 4.95
N GLU A 598 -26.76 -17.92 5.56
CA GLU A 598 -28.01 -18.38 4.95
C GLU A 598 -28.48 -17.49 3.79
N LYS A 599 -27.98 -16.26 3.72
CA LYS A 599 -28.31 -15.29 2.65
C LYS A 599 -27.28 -15.23 1.53
N LYS A 600 -26.27 -16.12 1.57
CA LYS A 600 -25.22 -16.15 0.56
C LYS A 600 -25.82 -16.38 -0.83
N ASN A 601 -25.44 -15.53 -1.77
CA ASN A 601 -25.95 -15.55 -3.14
C ASN A 601 -24.82 -15.17 -4.10
N ASN A 602 -24.46 -16.07 -5.01
CA ASN A 602 -23.36 -15.86 -5.94
C ASN A 602 -23.63 -14.73 -6.95
N ASP A 603 -24.92 -14.48 -7.27
CA ASP A 603 -25.32 -13.42 -8.19
C ASP A 603 -25.30 -12.04 -7.51
N ASN A 604 -25.43 -12.01 -6.19
CA ASN A 604 -25.39 -10.77 -5.40
C ASN A 604 -24.70 -11.06 -4.07
N PRO A 605 -23.37 -11.15 -4.07
CA PRO A 605 -22.64 -11.55 -2.86
C PRO A 605 -22.83 -10.60 -1.68
N MET A 606 -23.18 -9.32 -1.92
CA MET A 606 -23.37 -8.34 -0.86
C MET A 606 -24.64 -8.60 -0.03
N GLN A 607 -25.55 -9.41 -0.52
CA GLN A 607 -26.81 -9.71 0.17
C GLN A 607 -26.59 -10.36 1.54
N ALA A 608 -25.50 -11.08 1.71
CA ALA A 608 -25.15 -11.75 2.97
C ALA A 608 -24.56 -10.81 4.03
N TYR A 609 -24.21 -9.59 3.66
CA TYR A 609 -23.51 -8.64 4.55
C TYR A 609 -24.42 -7.51 4.97
N LYS A 610 -24.30 -7.10 6.25
CA LYS A 610 -25.07 -5.99 6.80
C LYS A 610 -24.14 -5.06 7.56
N GLU A 611 -24.31 -3.77 7.37
CA GLU A 611 -23.55 -2.71 8.05
C GLU A 611 -24.56 -1.76 8.70
N GLU A 612 -24.37 -1.48 10.00
CA GLU A 612 -25.23 -0.57 10.77
C GLU A 612 -24.36 0.40 11.57
N THR A 613 -24.86 1.61 11.76
CA THR A 613 -24.22 2.56 12.67
C THR A 613 -24.77 2.33 14.08
N HIS A 614 -23.88 2.23 15.06
CA HIS A 614 -24.22 2.12 16.47
C HIS A 614 -23.59 3.28 17.23
N LEU A 615 -24.16 3.60 18.39
CA LEU A 615 -23.59 4.53 19.37
C LEU A 615 -23.27 3.71 20.62
N GLY A 616 -21.98 3.63 20.95
CA GLY A 616 -21.53 2.98 22.18
C GLY A 616 -21.27 4.01 23.26
N LEU A 617 -21.69 3.68 24.49
CA LEU A 617 -21.35 4.46 25.69
C LEU A 617 -20.67 3.55 26.69
N TRP A 618 -19.56 4.02 27.27
CA TRP A 618 -18.82 3.28 28.31
C TRP A 618 -18.61 4.21 29.50
N ILE A 619 -18.98 3.74 30.69
CA ILE A 619 -18.76 4.45 31.94
C ILE A 619 -18.03 3.51 32.90
N THR A 620 -16.96 3.96 33.55
CA THR A 620 -16.22 3.16 34.50
C THR A 620 -15.52 4.06 35.52
N GLY A 621 -15.23 3.48 36.69
CA GLY A 621 -14.55 4.21 37.76
C GLY A 621 -15.50 5.01 38.61
N LYS A 622 -15.02 6.16 39.08
CA LYS A 622 -15.80 7.05 39.95
C LYS A 622 -16.59 8.08 39.16
N ARG A 623 -17.83 8.27 39.57
CA ARG A 623 -18.66 9.35 39.05
C ARG A 623 -18.18 10.69 39.60
N VAL A 624 -17.86 10.73 40.91
CA VAL A 624 -17.36 11.90 41.63
C VAL A 624 -16.19 11.48 42.49
N SER A 625 -15.03 12.12 42.31
CA SER A 625 -13.87 11.91 43.16
C SER A 625 -14.06 12.66 44.51
N GLY A 626 -13.64 12.03 45.57
CA GLY A 626 -13.76 12.60 46.92
C GLY A 626 -13.04 13.95 47.06
N SER A 627 -13.67 14.85 47.83
CA SER A 627 -13.18 16.16 48.15
C SER A 627 -13.62 16.54 49.54
N TRP A 628 -13.25 17.75 49.96
CA TRP A 628 -13.66 18.22 51.29
C TRP A 628 -15.18 18.41 51.44
N ILE A 629 -15.90 18.57 50.31
CA ILE A 629 -17.34 18.81 50.33
C ILE A 629 -18.16 17.60 49.81
N HIS A 630 -17.48 16.56 49.29
CA HIS A 630 -18.22 15.44 48.68
C HIS A 630 -17.44 14.16 48.89
N ALA A 631 -18.12 13.08 49.28
CA ALA A 631 -17.54 11.75 49.38
C ALA A 631 -17.35 11.16 47.99
N ASP A 632 -16.46 10.20 47.85
CA ASP A 632 -16.31 9.38 46.62
C ASP A 632 -17.67 8.76 46.26
N GLU A 633 -18.00 8.81 44.97
CA GLU A 633 -19.21 8.17 44.47
C GLU A 633 -18.84 7.38 43.21
N ASP A 634 -19.12 6.09 43.25
CA ASP A 634 -18.86 5.21 42.11
C ASP A 634 -19.91 5.41 40.99
N SER A 635 -19.51 5.16 39.77
CA SER A 635 -20.42 5.05 38.63
C SER A 635 -21.44 3.95 38.86
N SER A 636 -22.57 4.03 38.23
CA SER A 636 -23.64 3.03 38.38
C SER A 636 -24.36 2.78 37.06
N PHE A 637 -25.07 1.65 37.01
CA PHE A 637 -25.93 1.34 35.89
C PHE A 637 -26.96 2.47 35.66
N PHE A 638 -27.46 3.06 36.74
CA PHE A 638 -28.54 4.10 36.66
C PHE A 638 -28.01 5.38 36.03
N GLU A 639 -26.72 5.69 36.24
CA GLU A 639 -26.09 6.81 35.53
C GLU A 639 -26.09 6.55 34.04
N LEU A 640 -25.67 5.35 33.62
CA LEU A 640 -25.67 4.96 32.20
C LEU A 640 -27.09 5.02 31.61
N LYS A 641 -28.05 4.46 32.34
CA LYS A 641 -29.46 4.46 31.89
C LYS A 641 -29.98 5.88 31.72
N ALA A 642 -29.64 6.81 32.65
CA ALA A 642 -30.05 8.21 32.54
C ALA A 642 -29.53 8.84 31.24
N HIS A 643 -28.27 8.59 30.89
CA HIS A 643 -27.72 9.11 29.65
C HIS A 643 -28.41 8.53 28.41
N VAL A 644 -28.68 7.23 28.39
CA VAL A 644 -29.39 6.59 27.27
C VAL A 644 -30.78 7.19 27.11
N LEU A 645 -31.55 7.32 28.21
CA LEU A 645 -32.90 7.88 28.17
C LEU A 645 -32.91 9.36 27.78
N ASN A 646 -31.89 10.11 28.20
CA ASN A 646 -31.74 11.52 27.80
C ASN A 646 -31.44 11.65 26.31
N ILE A 647 -30.67 10.73 25.75
CA ILE A 647 -30.45 10.68 24.30
C ILE A 647 -31.77 10.47 23.58
N PHE A 648 -32.57 9.47 24.03
CA PHE A 648 -33.88 9.18 23.41
C PHE A 648 -34.80 10.40 23.48
N ARG A 649 -34.86 11.07 24.64
CA ARG A 649 -35.70 12.28 24.80
C ARG A 649 -35.24 13.38 23.84
N ARG A 650 -33.92 13.58 23.74
CA ARG A 650 -33.35 14.67 22.92
C ARG A 650 -33.62 14.49 21.42
N ILE A 651 -33.60 13.25 20.94
CA ILE A 651 -33.87 12.97 19.52
C ILE A 651 -35.36 12.80 19.21
N GLY A 652 -36.20 12.82 20.22
CA GLY A 652 -37.66 12.75 20.05
C GLY A 652 -38.22 11.36 20.02
N LEU A 653 -37.54 10.37 20.62
CA LEU A 653 -38.12 9.02 20.79
C LEU A 653 -38.92 8.98 22.08
N PRO A 654 -40.28 8.84 22.00
CA PRO A 654 -41.08 8.82 23.20
C PRO A 654 -40.75 7.60 24.07
N LEU A 655 -40.51 7.81 25.36
CA LEU A 655 -40.18 6.71 26.28
C LEU A 655 -41.37 5.76 26.46
N GLY A 656 -42.59 6.25 26.28
CA GLY A 656 -43.78 5.40 26.29
C GLY A 656 -43.94 4.48 25.09
N SER A 657 -43.15 4.69 24.06
CA SER A 657 -43.16 3.86 22.83
C SER A 657 -42.17 2.70 22.88
N VAL A 658 -41.38 2.60 23.94
CA VAL A 658 -40.37 1.52 24.07
C VAL A 658 -40.77 0.57 25.20
N VAL A 659 -40.28 -0.66 25.09
CA VAL A 659 -40.48 -1.71 26.08
C VAL A 659 -39.11 -2.14 26.61
N PHE A 660 -39.00 -2.21 27.93
CA PHE A 660 -37.81 -2.64 28.62
C PHE A 660 -37.97 -4.10 29.02
N LYS A 661 -36.95 -4.91 28.79
CA LYS A 661 -36.89 -6.28 29.28
C LYS A 661 -35.46 -6.73 29.55
N GLU A 662 -35.36 -7.77 30.36
CA GLU A 662 -34.03 -8.29 30.71
C GLU A 662 -33.33 -8.79 29.48
N SER A 663 -32.03 -8.42 29.32
CA SER A 663 -31.22 -8.85 28.18
C SER A 663 -30.71 -10.26 28.42
N SER A 664 -30.71 -11.07 27.36
CA SER A 664 -30.15 -12.41 27.34
C SER A 664 -28.70 -12.39 26.77
N ASN A 665 -28.20 -11.23 26.36
CA ASN A 665 -26.87 -11.10 25.79
C ASN A 665 -25.82 -11.35 26.88
N ASN A 666 -25.00 -12.36 26.70
CA ASN A 666 -24.04 -12.80 27.75
C ASN A 666 -22.79 -11.92 27.87
N ILE A 667 -22.70 -10.82 27.11
CA ILE A 667 -21.65 -9.82 27.42
C ILE A 667 -21.96 -9.12 28.74
N TYR A 668 -23.23 -9.12 29.16
CA TYR A 668 -23.67 -8.48 30.39
C TYR A 668 -23.80 -9.46 31.54
N HIS A 669 -23.34 -9.06 32.71
CA HIS A 669 -23.69 -9.73 33.97
C HIS A 669 -25.18 -9.53 34.27
N LYS A 670 -25.62 -8.26 34.15
CA LYS A 670 -27.04 -7.87 34.19
C LYS A 670 -27.24 -6.82 33.11
N GLY A 671 -28.21 -7.03 32.26
CA GLY A 671 -28.48 -6.14 31.14
C GLY A 671 -29.95 -5.89 30.91
N LEU A 672 -30.19 -4.79 30.23
CA LEU A 672 -31.55 -4.33 29.88
C LEU A 672 -31.59 -4.17 28.36
N SER A 673 -32.63 -4.75 27.75
CA SER A 673 -32.92 -4.54 26.32
C SER A 673 -34.01 -3.49 26.19
N VAL A 674 -33.85 -2.55 25.28
CA VAL A 674 -34.86 -1.53 24.96
C VAL A 674 -35.35 -1.83 23.55
N MET A 675 -36.64 -2.13 23.43
CA MET A 675 -37.26 -2.55 22.17
C MET A 675 -38.39 -1.61 21.81
N ASN A 676 -38.67 -1.45 20.52
CA ASN A 676 -39.93 -0.79 20.12
C ASN A 676 -41.09 -1.76 20.30
N ARG A 677 -42.34 -1.28 20.15
CA ARG A 677 -43.55 -2.12 20.33
C ARG A 677 -43.65 -3.23 19.28
N GLY A 678 -42.98 -3.08 18.17
CA GLY A 678 -42.92 -4.09 17.13
C GLY A 678 -41.90 -5.19 17.36
N GLY A 679 -41.13 -5.12 18.47
CA GLY A 679 -40.12 -6.12 18.82
C GLY A 679 -38.73 -5.86 18.26
N LYS A 680 -38.48 -4.73 17.62
CA LYS A 680 -37.14 -4.36 17.12
C LYS A 680 -36.27 -3.87 18.28
N LEU A 681 -35.09 -4.45 18.40
CA LEU A 681 -34.12 -4.05 19.42
C LEU A 681 -33.53 -2.69 19.07
N LEU A 682 -33.68 -1.70 19.94
CA LEU A 682 -33.21 -0.34 19.76
C LEU A 682 -31.90 -0.11 20.52
N ALA A 683 -31.74 -0.72 21.69
CA ALA A 683 -30.55 -0.53 22.52
C ALA A 683 -30.45 -1.65 23.54
N GLU A 684 -29.24 -1.89 24.00
CA GLU A 684 -28.94 -2.73 25.15
C GLU A 684 -28.01 -1.96 26.07
N LEU A 685 -28.14 -2.13 27.36
CA LEU A 685 -27.28 -1.51 28.34
C LEU A 685 -27.18 -2.36 29.57
N GLY A 686 -26.03 -2.30 30.25
CA GLY A 686 -25.83 -3.12 31.44
C GLY A 686 -24.41 -3.08 31.95
N ILE A 687 -24.17 -3.95 32.91
CA ILE A 687 -22.85 -4.15 33.52
C ILE A 687 -22.14 -5.28 32.75
N ILE A 688 -20.94 -5.03 32.24
CA ILE A 688 -20.15 -6.05 31.52
C ILE A 688 -19.83 -7.21 32.48
N CYS A 689 -19.90 -8.44 31.99
CA CYS A 689 -19.68 -9.62 32.80
C CYS A 689 -18.20 -9.69 33.27
N LYS A 690 -17.97 -10.32 34.42
CA LYS A 690 -16.65 -10.44 35.03
C LYS A 690 -15.64 -11.13 34.14
N LYS A 691 -16.09 -12.13 33.37
CA LYS A 691 -15.23 -12.88 32.47
C LYS A 691 -14.58 -11.97 31.41
N LEU A 692 -15.37 -11.11 30.76
CA LEU A 692 -14.85 -10.15 29.75
C LEU A 692 -13.99 -9.07 30.42
N GLN A 693 -14.45 -8.53 31.54
CA GLN A 693 -13.72 -7.51 32.29
C GLN A 693 -12.31 -8.01 32.61
N LYS A 694 -12.21 -9.22 33.16
CA LYS A 694 -10.95 -9.85 33.56
C LYS A 694 -10.08 -10.16 32.33
N ALA A 695 -10.69 -10.68 31.25
CA ALA A 695 -9.96 -11.01 30.02
C ALA A 695 -9.31 -9.77 29.38
N MET A 696 -9.95 -8.61 29.54
CA MET A 696 -9.43 -7.34 29.01
C MET A 696 -8.48 -6.63 29.98
N GLY A 697 -8.24 -7.20 31.16
CA GLY A 697 -7.36 -6.62 32.17
C GLY A 697 -7.88 -5.35 32.82
N ILE A 698 -9.20 -5.26 32.99
CA ILE A 698 -9.87 -4.09 33.55
C ILE A 698 -10.29 -4.41 35.00
N GLU A 699 -9.85 -3.61 35.97
CA GLU A 699 -10.16 -3.82 37.39
C GLU A 699 -11.54 -3.35 37.79
N ASN A 700 -11.97 -2.19 37.29
CA ASN A 700 -13.26 -1.56 37.66
C ASN A 700 -14.39 -2.14 36.81
N GLU A 701 -15.60 -2.12 37.40
CA GLU A 701 -16.81 -2.47 36.62
C GLU A 701 -16.99 -1.49 35.46
N VAL A 702 -17.43 -2.02 34.32
CA VAL A 702 -17.70 -1.21 33.14
C VAL A 702 -19.20 -1.29 32.85
N TYR A 703 -19.83 -0.13 32.71
CA TYR A 703 -21.22 0.01 32.33
C TYR A 703 -21.23 0.40 30.85
N TYR A 704 -21.86 -0.42 30.03
CA TYR A 704 -21.83 -0.31 28.57
C TYR A 704 -23.22 -0.26 27.99
N ALA A 705 -23.45 0.72 27.10
CA ALA A 705 -24.69 0.80 26.32
C ALA A 705 -24.34 0.71 24.83
N ASP A 706 -25.17 -0.06 24.13
CA ASP A 706 -25.07 -0.22 22.67
C ASP A 706 -26.40 0.23 22.09
N ILE A 707 -26.42 1.42 21.49
CA ILE A 707 -27.61 1.96 20.85
C ILE A 707 -27.49 1.69 19.35
N ASN A 708 -28.42 0.96 18.79
CA ASN A 708 -28.49 0.75 17.34
C ASN A 708 -28.96 2.08 16.72
N TRP A 709 -27.98 2.92 16.36
CA TRP A 709 -28.25 4.27 15.89
C TRP A 709 -29.09 4.27 14.61
N THR A 710 -28.82 3.35 13.72
CA THR A 710 -29.61 3.18 12.48
C THR A 710 -31.06 2.90 12.80
N ALA A 711 -31.35 1.99 13.75
CA ALA A 711 -32.71 1.63 14.13
C ALA A 711 -33.40 2.77 14.85
N VAL A 712 -32.69 3.47 15.76
CA VAL A 712 -33.26 4.57 16.56
C VAL A 712 -33.56 5.77 15.65
N THR A 713 -32.67 6.14 14.73
CA THR A 713 -32.93 7.26 13.80
C THR A 713 -34.11 6.94 12.89
N LYS A 714 -34.27 5.69 12.47
CA LYS A 714 -35.40 5.24 11.68
C LYS A 714 -36.69 5.36 12.48
N ALA A 715 -36.69 5.02 13.79
CA ALA A 715 -37.83 5.08 14.66
C ALA A 715 -38.33 6.52 14.88
N VAL A 716 -37.44 7.51 14.88
CA VAL A 716 -37.80 8.92 15.11
C VAL A 716 -38.00 9.71 13.80
N ARG A 717 -37.85 9.08 12.66
CA ARG A 717 -37.91 9.72 11.34
C ARG A 717 -39.21 10.52 11.12
N LYS A 718 -40.33 10.04 11.63
CA LYS A 718 -41.66 10.67 11.47
C LYS A 718 -42.04 11.49 12.69
N SER A 719 -41.16 11.63 13.65
CA SER A 719 -41.40 12.39 14.87
C SER A 719 -41.49 13.88 14.55
N THR A 720 -42.51 14.57 15.10
CA THR A 720 -42.65 16.01 14.91
C THR A 720 -42.60 16.70 16.26
N ILE A 721 -42.02 17.89 16.26
CA ILE A 721 -41.99 18.73 17.47
C ILE A 721 -43.34 19.41 17.62
N ASN A 722 -44.00 19.19 18.75
CA ASN A 722 -45.26 19.82 19.10
C ASN A 722 -45.06 20.69 20.32
N PHE A 723 -45.16 22.00 20.15
CA PHE A 723 -45.06 22.92 21.24
C PHE A 723 -46.36 22.85 22.09
N ARG A 724 -46.22 22.82 23.42
CA ARG A 724 -47.34 22.91 24.38
C ARG A 724 -46.92 23.87 25.48
N GLU A 725 -47.84 24.73 25.84
CA GLU A 725 -47.64 25.66 26.98
C GLU A 725 -47.50 24.85 28.26
N ILE A 726 -46.58 25.34 29.11
CA ILE A 726 -46.42 24.80 30.45
C ILE A 726 -47.74 25.10 31.25
N SER A 727 -48.16 24.11 32.00
CA SER A 727 -49.36 24.31 32.85
C SER A 727 -49.18 25.44 33.83
N LYS A 728 -50.16 26.29 33.96
CA LYS A 728 -50.19 27.39 34.90
C LYS A 728 -50.48 26.92 36.33
N TYR A 729 -50.89 25.66 36.50
CA TYR A 729 -51.29 25.10 37.79
C TYR A 729 -50.19 24.20 38.35
N PRO A 730 -49.92 24.25 39.66
CA PRO A 730 -48.92 23.42 40.29
C PRO A 730 -49.28 21.94 40.25
N ALA A 731 -48.21 21.10 40.23
CA ALA A 731 -48.40 19.66 40.37
C ALA A 731 -48.68 19.31 41.83
N VAL A 732 -49.41 18.24 42.02
CA VAL A 732 -49.63 17.67 43.35
C VAL A 732 -48.94 16.33 43.43
N SER A 733 -48.07 16.18 44.42
CA SER A 733 -47.31 14.94 44.65
C SER A 733 -47.92 14.19 45.84
N ARG A 734 -47.96 12.87 45.74
CA ARG A 734 -48.39 11.97 46.80
C ARG A 734 -47.41 10.79 46.87
N ASP A 735 -47.02 10.40 48.04
CA ASP A 735 -46.18 9.26 48.31
C ASP A 735 -47.03 8.02 48.59
N LEU A 736 -46.61 6.90 48.08
CA LEU A 736 -47.25 5.63 48.26
C LEU A 736 -46.21 4.60 48.61
N ALA A 737 -46.27 4.03 49.79
CA ALA A 737 -45.32 2.98 50.22
C ALA A 737 -45.93 1.62 49.93
N LEU A 738 -45.29 0.82 49.11
CA LEU A 738 -45.75 -0.51 48.73
C LEU A 738 -44.85 -1.58 49.35
N LEU A 739 -45.46 -2.53 50.06
CA LEU A 739 -44.77 -3.71 50.58
C LEU A 739 -44.99 -4.84 49.57
N LEU A 740 -43.89 -5.24 48.92
CA LEU A 740 -43.97 -6.14 47.76
C LEU A 740 -43.05 -7.32 47.93
N ASP A 741 -43.30 -8.40 47.21
CA ASP A 741 -42.37 -9.48 47.05
C ASP A 741 -41.10 -8.95 46.35
N LYS A 742 -39.93 -9.49 46.70
CA LYS A 742 -38.65 -9.02 46.18
C LYS A 742 -38.51 -9.16 44.66
N ASP A 743 -39.25 -10.06 44.06
CA ASP A 743 -39.22 -10.27 42.60
C ASP A 743 -40.06 -9.28 41.81
N VAL A 744 -40.87 -8.45 42.48
CA VAL A 744 -41.68 -7.42 41.80
C VAL A 744 -40.75 -6.26 41.42
N LYS A 745 -40.75 -5.94 40.14
CA LYS A 745 -39.92 -4.87 39.57
C LYS A 745 -40.67 -3.54 39.59
N PHE A 746 -39.94 -2.43 39.81
CA PHE A 746 -40.55 -1.09 39.81
C PHE A 746 -41.23 -0.79 38.47
N GLU A 747 -40.74 -1.30 37.35
CA GLU A 747 -41.37 -1.14 36.04
C GLU A 747 -42.82 -1.60 36.02
N ALA A 748 -43.13 -2.67 36.74
CA ALA A 748 -44.51 -3.15 36.86
C ALA A 748 -45.41 -2.16 37.62
N ILE A 749 -44.87 -1.57 38.69
CA ILE A 749 -45.54 -0.52 39.46
C ILE A 749 -45.82 0.70 38.56
N GLU A 750 -44.80 1.17 37.88
CA GLU A 750 -44.87 2.33 37.00
C GLU A 750 -45.90 2.11 35.90
N ARG A 751 -45.83 0.94 35.23
CA ARG A 751 -46.78 0.56 34.17
C ARG A 751 -48.24 0.56 34.69
N ILE A 752 -48.51 -0.06 35.86
CA ILE A 752 -49.83 -0.13 36.45
C ILE A 752 -50.32 1.28 36.80
N ALA A 753 -49.45 2.11 37.35
CA ALA A 753 -49.77 3.49 37.71
C ALA A 753 -50.25 4.27 36.49
N TYR A 754 -49.45 4.25 35.39
CA TYR A 754 -49.83 4.97 34.17
C TYR A 754 -51.09 4.38 33.49
N GLN A 755 -51.29 3.08 33.59
CA GLN A 755 -52.51 2.44 33.08
C GLN A 755 -53.75 2.84 33.90
N SER A 756 -53.57 2.99 35.20
CA SER A 756 -54.65 3.30 36.13
C SER A 756 -55.11 4.76 36.01
N GLU A 757 -54.15 5.68 35.76
CA GLU A 757 -54.46 7.10 35.66
C GLU A 757 -53.78 7.72 34.47
N LYS A 758 -54.49 7.74 33.37
CA LYS A 758 -53.91 8.16 32.07
C LYS A 758 -53.94 9.67 31.86
N LYS A 759 -54.78 10.39 32.62
CA LYS A 759 -55.04 11.80 32.34
C LYS A 759 -54.20 12.74 33.20
N PHE A 760 -54.17 12.48 34.49
CA PHE A 760 -53.58 13.41 35.46
C PHE A 760 -52.17 13.01 35.91
N LEU A 761 -51.87 11.75 35.93
CA LEU A 761 -50.57 11.24 36.36
C LEU A 761 -49.52 11.62 35.32
N LYS A 762 -48.47 12.35 35.75
CA LYS A 762 -47.40 12.81 34.87
C LYS A 762 -46.07 12.11 35.15
N GLU A 763 -45.85 11.75 36.41
CA GLU A 763 -44.58 11.19 36.80
C GLU A 763 -44.74 10.23 37.98
N VAL A 764 -44.01 9.12 37.92
CA VAL A 764 -43.90 8.16 39.02
C VAL A 764 -42.42 8.03 39.32
N ASP A 765 -42.06 8.28 40.57
CA ASP A 765 -40.63 8.30 40.97
C ASP A 765 -40.44 7.40 42.18
N LEU A 766 -39.37 6.62 42.17
CA LEU A 766 -38.98 5.76 43.27
C LEU A 766 -37.90 6.46 44.07
N PHE A 767 -38.17 6.83 45.34
CA PHE A 767 -37.23 7.59 46.14
C PHE A 767 -36.50 6.77 47.18
N ASP A 768 -36.96 5.54 47.44
CA ASP A 768 -36.26 4.64 48.39
C ASP A 768 -36.57 3.17 48.07
N VAL A 769 -35.74 2.30 48.49
CA VAL A 769 -35.93 0.82 48.47
C VAL A 769 -35.39 0.30 49.78
N TYR A 770 -36.30 -0.15 50.64
CA TYR A 770 -35.92 -0.65 51.96
C TYR A 770 -36.07 -2.17 52.00
N GLU A 771 -34.96 -2.84 52.43
CA GLU A 771 -34.93 -4.25 52.68
C GLU A 771 -34.28 -4.39 54.07
N GLY A 772 -34.99 -4.86 55.05
CA GLY A 772 -34.45 -4.88 56.39
C GLY A 772 -35.16 -5.79 57.35
N LYS A 773 -34.66 -5.84 58.57
CA LYS A 773 -35.13 -6.74 59.62
C LYS A 773 -36.54 -6.49 60.10
N ASN A 774 -37.08 -5.29 59.81
CA ASN A 774 -38.42 -4.92 60.24
C ASN A 774 -39.50 -5.28 59.22
N LEU A 775 -39.09 -5.99 58.14
CA LEU A 775 -40.04 -6.39 57.07
C LEU A 775 -40.18 -7.95 57.11
N PRO A 776 -41.37 -8.47 56.69
CA PRO A 776 -41.51 -9.93 56.51
C PRO A 776 -40.48 -10.50 55.57
N GLU A 777 -40.04 -11.73 55.79
CA GLU A 777 -39.07 -12.42 54.95
C GLU A 777 -39.59 -12.49 53.51
N GLY A 778 -38.69 -12.20 52.56
CA GLY A 778 -39.02 -12.18 51.13
C GLY A 778 -39.69 -10.92 50.61
N LYS A 779 -39.85 -9.91 51.48
CA LYS A 779 -40.51 -8.64 51.11
C LYS A 779 -39.51 -7.48 51.11
N ARG A 780 -39.91 -6.43 50.40
CA ARG A 780 -39.19 -5.13 50.39
C ARG A 780 -40.22 -4.01 50.30
N ALA A 781 -39.89 -2.85 50.84
CA ALA A 781 -40.73 -1.65 50.77
C ALA A 781 -40.19 -0.75 49.65
N MET A 782 -41.09 -0.30 48.80
CA MET A 782 -40.77 0.59 47.69
C MET A 782 -41.64 1.86 47.75
N PRO A 783 -41.23 2.83 48.60
CA PRO A 783 -41.92 4.13 48.61
C PRO A 783 -41.74 4.85 47.28
N SER A 784 -42.83 5.26 46.68
CA SER A 784 -42.87 5.93 45.38
C SER A 784 -43.67 7.21 45.49
N THR A 785 -43.22 8.26 44.82
CA THR A 785 -43.90 9.52 44.71
C THR A 785 -44.67 9.56 43.38
N LEU A 786 -45.97 9.87 43.47
CA LEU A 786 -46.86 10.03 42.31
C LEU A 786 -47.13 11.51 42.12
N SER A 787 -46.73 12.06 40.99
CA SER A 787 -46.93 13.48 40.70
C SER A 787 -48.04 13.66 39.67
N CYS A 788 -49.10 14.35 40.08
CA CYS A 788 -50.27 14.59 39.25
C CYS A 788 -50.42 16.07 38.90
N LYS A 789 -50.71 16.37 37.64
CA LYS A 789 -50.86 17.74 37.16
C LYS A 789 -52.01 17.85 36.18
N MET A 790 -52.81 18.92 36.36
CA MET A 790 -53.94 19.22 35.50
C MET A 790 -53.62 20.40 34.60
N LYS A 791 -54.12 20.37 33.38
CA LYS A 791 -53.85 21.43 32.39
C LYS A 791 -54.81 22.62 32.59
N ALA A 792 -56.04 22.37 32.99
CA ALA A 792 -57.11 23.38 32.96
C ALA A 792 -57.53 23.86 34.32
N ARG A 793 -57.08 23.23 35.45
CA ARG A 793 -57.51 23.62 36.82
C ARG A 793 -56.61 22.97 37.86
N LEU A 794 -56.70 23.53 39.08
CA LEU A 794 -55.96 22.97 40.20
C LEU A 794 -56.38 21.55 40.55
N UNK A 795 -55.55 20.52 40.94
CA UNK A 795 -55.85 19.38 41.28
C UNK A 795 -56.25 19.51 42.52
N THR A 796 -57.34 19.40 42.80
CA THR A 796 -57.87 19.49 44.17
C THR A 796 -57.37 18.29 44.96
N THR A 797 -57.20 18.44 46.21
CA THR A 797 -56.73 17.40 47.15
C THR A 797 -57.63 16.15 47.00
N SER A 798 -58.93 16.31 46.80
CA SER A 798 -59.86 15.20 46.59
C SER A 798 -59.51 14.37 45.34
N ARG A 799 -59.19 15.02 44.31
CA ARG A 799 -58.85 14.32 43.09
C ARG A 799 -57.48 13.64 43.15
N UNK A 800 -56.63 13.94 43.79
CA UNK A 800 -55.45 13.43 43.96
C UNK A 800 -55.49 12.24 44.78
N MET A 801 -56.32 12.52 45.79
CA MET A 801 -56.59 11.37 46.65
C MET A 801 -57.26 10.21 45.91
N LEU A 802 -58.14 10.51 45.06
CA LEU A 802 -58.78 9.48 44.23
C LEU A 802 -57.78 8.71 43.34
N UNK A 803 -56.74 9.33 43.03
CA UNK A 803 -55.80 8.82 42.32
C UNK A 803 -55.04 7.87 43.09
N UNK A 804 -54.85 8.22 43.97
CA UNK A 804 -54.10 7.51 44.77
C UNK A 804 -54.84 6.31 45.25
N GLN A 805 -55.95 6.46 45.52
CA GLN A 805 -56.88 5.34 45.93
C GLN A 805 -56.97 4.34 44.73
N ARG A 806 -57.18 4.84 43.57
CA ARG A 806 -57.34 4.01 42.39
C ARG A 806 -56.01 3.22 42.12
N LEU A 807 -54.99 3.88 42.31
CA LEU A 807 -53.67 3.25 42.18
C LEU A 807 -53.40 2.16 43.21
N UNK A 808 -53.67 2.46 44.20
CA UNK A 808 -53.54 1.64 45.20
C UNK A 808 -54.30 0.44 45.06
N LEU A 809 -55.52 0.56 44.62
CA LEU A 809 -56.42 -0.59 44.38
C LEU A 809 -55.90 -1.45 43.20
N THR A 810 -55.49 -0.82 42.24
CA THR A 810 -54.94 -1.54 41.08
C THR A 810 -53.60 -2.32 41.40
N UNK A 811 -52.92 -1.65 42.09
CA UNK A 811 -51.84 -2.22 42.49
C UNK A 811 -52.06 -3.33 43.27
N ARG A 812 -52.97 -3.37 44.15
CA ARG A 812 -53.37 -4.50 44.98
C ARG A 812 -53.92 -5.69 44.18
N LYS A 813 -54.76 -5.38 43.25
CA LYS A 813 -55.31 -6.42 42.36
C LYS A 813 -54.35 -7.09 41.45
N SER A 814 -53.40 -6.33 40.90
CA SER A 814 -52.48 -6.83 39.88
C SER A 814 -51.23 -7.48 40.46
N LEU A 815 -50.71 -6.98 41.57
CA LEU A 815 -49.43 -7.41 42.15
C LEU A 815 -49.57 -8.14 43.48
N LYS A 816 -50.79 -8.26 43.98
CA LYS A 816 -51.12 -8.83 45.31
C LYS A 816 -50.21 -8.25 46.41
N PRO A 817 -50.01 -6.93 46.49
CA PRO A 817 -49.19 -6.37 47.55
C PRO A 817 -49.92 -6.30 48.87
N ASN A 818 -49.20 -6.47 49.97
CA ASN A 818 -49.69 -6.06 51.25
C ASN A 818 -49.41 -4.56 51.40
N LEU A 819 -50.38 -3.74 51.38
CA LEU A 819 -50.30 -2.29 51.59
C LEU A 819 -50.28 -1.97 53.07
N ASP A 820 -49.27 -1.42 53.65
CA ASP A 820 -49.26 -0.81 54.95
C ASP A 820 -49.62 0.67 54.82
N UNK A 821 -50.59 0.73 55.47
CA UNK A 821 -51.26 1.96 55.44
C UNK A 821 -50.73 3.00 55.99
#